data_6885ea0c9fd3fe49a4cbc798818d122d
#
_entry.id   6885ea0c9fd3fe49a4cbc798818d122d
#
_cell.length_a   1.000
_cell.length_b   1.000
_cell.length_c   1.000
_cell.angle_alpha   90.00
_cell.angle_beta   90.00
_cell.angle_gamma   90.00
#
_symmetry.space_group_name_H-M   'P 1'
#
loop_
_entity.id
_entity.type
_entity.pdbx_description
1 polymer ?
#
loop_
_entity_poly.entity_id
_entity_poly.type
_entity_poly.pdbx_seq_one_letter_code
_entity_poly.pdbx_strand_id
1 'polypeptide(L)'
;MLTANEIRDSFKSFFESKGHQIVPSAPMVIKDDPTLMFTNAGMNQFKDIILGNHPAKYKRVADSQKCLRVSGKHSDLEEVGHDTYHHTMFEMLGNWSFGDYFKKEAISWAWEYLVDVLKLDPKDLYATVFEGSPEEGLERDNEAASYWEQFLPKDHILNGNKHDNFWEMGDTGPCGPCSEIHVDSRSEEEKAKVPGSQLVNKDHPQVIEIWNLVFMQFNRKADGSLEGLPAKVIDTGMGFERLVRTLQGKTSNYDTDVFQPILKAIGDMTGATYGKNEQQDIAMRVIADHIRTIAFSITDGQLPSNAKAGYVIRRILRRAVRYGYTFLGQKQAFMYKLLPVLIENMGGAYPELNAQKELIAKVIKEEEDSFLRTLETGIRLLDKTMADAKAAGKTEISGKDAFTLYDTFGFPLDLTELILRENGMTADIKEFDAEMQQQKQRARNAAAVETGDWITLQEGTTEFVGYDYTEYETSILRYRQIKQKNQTLFQIVLDKTPFYAESGGQVGDTGVLVNEFETIEVIDTKKENNLPIHITKKLPEHLEAPFMACVDTDKRAACAANHSATHLLDAALREVLGDHVEQKGSLVTPDSLRFDFSHFQKVTDEEIRQVEHIVNAKIRANIPLKEYRNIPIEEAKELGAIALFGEKYGDRVRVIQFGSSIEFCGGTHVAATGNIGMMKIVSESSVAAGVRRIEAYTGARVEEMLDAFQDTMRDLKALFNNAPDLSGAIRKYIEENAGLKKQVEDFMKEKEAQLKEKLLQNIQEVNGTKVIKFCAAMIPADTVKNIAFQLRGEITENLFFVAGTVFEGKPMLTVMLSDNLVAGGLKAGNLVKEAAKLIQGGGGGQPHFATAGGKNPDGLSAAVDKVLELAGL
;
A
#
# COMPACT_ATOMS: atom_id res chain seq x y z
N MET A 1 -4.48 -14.07 -42.63
CA MET A 1 -3.99 -13.03 -41.70
C MET A 1 -3.50 -13.77 -40.50
N LEU A 2 -2.24 -13.59 -40.14
CA LEU A 2 -1.65 -14.28 -38.99
C LEU A 2 -2.22 -13.70 -37.66
N THR A 3 -2.50 -14.56 -36.71
CA THR A 3 -2.85 -14.16 -35.33
C THR A 3 -1.61 -13.76 -34.55
N ALA A 4 -1.80 -13.03 -33.46
CA ALA A 4 -0.71 -12.64 -32.54
C ALA A 4 0.09 -13.86 -32.03
N ASN A 5 -0.61 -14.95 -31.68
CA ASN A 5 0.05 -16.19 -31.24
C ASN A 5 0.89 -16.84 -32.36
N GLU A 6 0.36 -16.92 -33.58
CA GLU A 6 1.10 -17.45 -34.72
C GLU A 6 2.35 -16.62 -35.04
N ILE A 7 2.27 -15.28 -34.92
CA ILE A 7 3.42 -14.38 -35.11
C ILE A 7 4.51 -14.63 -34.04
N ARG A 8 4.11 -14.72 -32.78
CA ARG A 8 5.05 -15.03 -31.68
C ARG A 8 5.74 -16.38 -31.86
N ASP A 9 5.00 -17.40 -32.24
CA ASP A 9 5.54 -18.75 -32.47
C ASP A 9 6.40 -18.80 -33.73
N SER A 10 6.05 -18.06 -34.78
CA SER A 10 6.86 -17.90 -36.00
C SER A 10 8.24 -17.33 -35.67
N PHE A 11 8.32 -16.27 -34.86
CA PHE A 11 9.60 -15.67 -34.43
C PHE A 11 10.48 -16.67 -33.67
N LYS A 12 9.92 -17.33 -32.68
CA LYS A 12 10.66 -18.34 -31.90
C LYS A 12 11.15 -19.46 -32.79
N SER A 13 10.31 -20.03 -33.65
CA SER A 13 10.66 -21.11 -34.57
C SER A 13 11.73 -20.70 -35.59
N PHE A 14 11.66 -19.45 -36.10
CA PHE A 14 12.68 -18.93 -37.02
C PHE A 14 14.05 -18.89 -36.32
N PHE A 15 14.17 -18.30 -35.14
CA PHE A 15 15.45 -18.22 -34.43
C PHE A 15 15.91 -19.55 -33.90
N GLU A 16 15.01 -20.46 -33.52
CA GLU A 16 15.36 -21.87 -33.22
C GLU A 16 16.03 -22.53 -34.43
N SER A 17 15.51 -22.31 -35.64
CA SER A 17 16.14 -22.80 -36.90
C SER A 17 17.53 -22.21 -37.17
N LYS A 18 17.85 -21.05 -36.60
CA LYS A 18 19.18 -20.41 -36.65
C LYS A 18 20.07 -20.85 -35.46
N GLY A 19 19.67 -21.85 -34.71
CA GLY A 19 20.44 -22.43 -33.60
C GLY A 19 20.33 -21.65 -32.28
N HIS A 20 19.30 -20.83 -32.08
CA HIS A 20 19.03 -20.17 -30.82
C HIS A 20 18.28 -21.12 -29.86
N GLN A 21 18.65 -21.08 -28.59
CA GLN A 21 17.86 -21.70 -27.54
C GLN A 21 16.70 -20.78 -27.17
N ILE A 22 15.47 -21.29 -27.25
CA ILE A 22 14.29 -20.57 -26.77
C ILE A 22 14.26 -20.65 -25.24
N VAL A 23 14.18 -19.48 -24.61
CA VAL A 23 14.14 -19.36 -23.14
C VAL A 23 12.81 -18.69 -22.71
N PRO A 24 12.35 -18.93 -21.48
CA PRO A 24 11.16 -18.26 -20.97
C PRO A 24 11.41 -16.77 -20.72
N SER A 25 10.33 -15.99 -20.76
CA SER A 25 10.34 -14.59 -20.34
C SER A 25 10.73 -14.47 -18.86
N ALA A 26 11.67 -13.58 -18.57
CA ALA A 26 11.94 -13.20 -17.18
C ALA A 26 10.76 -12.43 -16.58
N PRO A 27 10.65 -12.36 -15.23
CA PRO A 27 9.67 -11.52 -14.55
C PRO A 27 9.82 -10.05 -14.94
N MET A 28 8.69 -9.33 -15.03
CA MET A 28 8.70 -7.88 -15.28
C MET A 28 9.21 -7.08 -14.09
N VAL A 29 9.07 -7.60 -12.88
CA VAL A 29 9.53 -6.94 -11.65
C VAL A 29 10.84 -7.56 -11.21
N ILE A 30 11.87 -6.72 -11.18
CA ILE A 30 13.23 -7.17 -10.79
C ILE A 30 13.40 -6.99 -9.29
N LYS A 31 13.70 -8.09 -8.59
CA LYS A 31 13.84 -8.09 -7.12
C LYS A 31 15.26 -7.76 -6.65
N ASP A 32 16.28 -8.14 -7.41
CA ASP A 32 17.68 -8.19 -6.95
C ASP A 32 18.62 -7.18 -7.65
N ASP A 33 18.15 -6.35 -8.59
CA ASP A 33 18.96 -5.32 -9.24
C ASP A 33 18.70 -3.93 -8.63
N PRO A 34 19.69 -3.27 -8.01
CA PRO A 34 19.51 -1.96 -7.41
C PRO A 34 19.37 -0.82 -8.45
N THR A 35 19.69 -1.08 -9.72
CA THR A 35 19.67 -0.09 -10.79
C THR A 35 18.37 -0.12 -11.61
N LEU A 36 17.64 -1.23 -11.58
CA LEU A 36 16.42 -1.45 -12.36
C LEU A 36 15.30 -1.99 -11.48
N MET A 37 14.18 -1.30 -11.47
CA MET A 37 12.97 -1.73 -10.77
C MET A 37 12.14 -2.70 -11.62
N PHE A 38 12.16 -2.52 -12.92
CA PHE A 38 11.37 -3.27 -13.90
C PHE A 38 12.22 -3.70 -15.09
N THR A 39 11.86 -4.82 -15.68
CA THR A 39 12.41 -5.27 -16.97
C THR A 39 11.88 -4.37 -18.08
N ASN A 40 12.70 -3.42 -18.54
CA ASN A 40 12.34 -2.44 -19.57
C ASN A 40 12.81 -2.85 -20.98
N ALA A 41 13.64 -3.88 -21.08
CA ALA A 41 14.16 -4.45 -22.34
C ALA A 41 14.49 -5.94 -22.17
N GLY A 42 14.48 -6.68 -23.25
CA GLY A 42 14.74 -8.12 -23.26
C GLY A 42 16.11 -8.51 -22.71
N MET A 43 17.11 -7.65 -22.86
CA MET A 43 18.47 -7.89 -22.40
C MET A 43 18.66 -7.86 -20.89
N ASN A 44 17.70 -7.30 -20.13
CA ASN A 44 17.90 -7.13 -18.69
C ASN A 44 18.22 -8.44 -17.96
N GLN A 45 17.60 -9.55 -18.35
CA GLN A 45 17.88 -10.87 -17.80
C GLN A 45 19.29 -11.41 -18.13
N PHE A 46 19.97 -10.83 -19.13
CA PHE A 46 21.30 -11.26 -19.58
C PHE A 46 22.41 -10.26 -19.21
N LYS A 47 22.12 -9.22 -18.45
CA LYS A 47 23.05 -8.15 -18.07
C LYS A 47 24.38 -8.66 -17.56
N ASP A 48 24.38 -9.62 -16.63
CA ASP A 48 25.59 -10.17 -16.05
C ASP A 48 26.41 -11.02 -17.04
N ILE A 49 25.75 -11.68 -17.99
CA ILE A 49 26.41 -12.40 -19.11
C ILE A 49 27.08 -11.39 -20.04
N ILE A 50 26.38 -10.31 -20.39
CA ILE A 50 26.88 -9.25 -21.29
C ILE A 50 28.09 -8.55 -20.67
N LEU A 51 28.06 -8.26 -19.37
CA LEU A 51 29.18 -7.67 -18.61
C LEU A 51 30.33 -8.64 -18.35
N GLY A 52 30.16 -9.95 -18.64
CA GLY A 52 31.18 -10.96 -18.38
C GLY A 52 31.27 -11.43 -16.94
N ASN A 53 30.31 -11.05 -16.07
CA ASN A 53 30.26 -11.48 -14.66
C ASN A 53 29.91 -12.98 -14.55
N HIS A 54 29.11 -13.49 -15.49
CA HIS A 54 28.73 -14.90 -15.58
C HIS A 54 28.95 -15.45 -16.98
N PRO A 55 29.36 -16.73 -17.13
CA PRO A 55 29.52 -17.38 -18.43
C PRO A 55 28.14 -17.63 -19.06
N ALA A 56 28.02 -17.43 -20.35
CA ALA A 56 26.82 -17.76 -21.12
C ALA A 56 26.60 -19.30 -21.16
N LYS A 57 25.46 -19.76 -20.66
CA LYS A 57 25.06 -21.17 -20.79
C LYS A 57 24.80 -21.56 -22.25
N TYR A 58 24.21 -20.66 -23.01
CA TYR A 58 23.94 -20.76 -24.43
C TYR A 58 24.50 -19.51 -25.13
N LYS A 59 25.18 -19.70 -26.25
CA LYS A 59 25.75 -18.57 -27.01
C LYS A 59 24.71 -17.81 -27.83
N ARG A 60 23.60 -18.45 -28.16
CA ARG A 60 22.46 -17.88 -28.89
C ARG A 60 21.19 -18.14 -28.13
N VAL A 61 20.42 -17.11 -27.88
CA VAL A 61 19.15 -17.19 -27.16
C VAL A 61 18.08 -16.37 -27.89
N ALA A 62 16.83 -16.80 -27.83
CA ALA A 62 15.69 -15.99 -28.26
C ALA A 62 14.49 -16.22 -27.36
N ASP A 63 13.65 -15.19 -27.23
CA ASP A 63 12.41 -15.26 -26.46
C ASP A 63 11.35 -14.24 -26.92
N SER A 64 10.22 -14.24 -26.20
CA SER A 64 9.27 -13.15 -26.14
C SER A 64 9.27 -12.65 -24.71
N GLN A 65 9.94 -11.54 -24.43
CA GLN A 65 10.10 -10.95 -23.10
C GLN A 65 8.98 -9.98 -22.79
N LYS A 66 8.33 -10.19 -21.65
CA LYS A 66 7.41 -9.20 -21.06
C LYS A 66 8.21 -8.00 -20.56
N CYS A 67 7.93 -6.81 -21.07
CA CYS A 67 8.59 -5.57 -20.66
C CYS A 67 7.59 -4.59 -20.02
N LEU A 68 8.10 -3.77 -19.10
CA LEU A 68 7.32 -2.77 -18.39
C LEU A 68 8.04 -1.41 -18.41
N ARG A 69 7.41 -0.40 -19.04
CA ARG A 69 7.94 0.97 -19.15
C ARG A 69 6.99 1.98 -18.51
N VAL A 70 7.17 2.19 -17.20
CA VAL A 70 6.27 2.99 -16.36
C VAL A 70 7.00 3.94 -15.41
N SER A 71 8.33 3.99 -15.50
CA SER A 71 9.17 4.85 -14.66
C SER A 71 10.55 5.05 -15.27
N GLY A 72 11.24 6.14 -14.86
CA GLY A 72 12.60 6.45 -15.30
C GLY A 72 12.68 7.01 -16.72
N LYS A 73 13.84 6.81 -17.38
CA LYS A 73 14.18 7.36 -18.70
C LYS A 73 13.24 6.87 -19.82
N HIS A 74 12.67 5.68 -19.67
CA HIS A 74 11.82 5.01 -20.67
C HIS A 74 10.38 4.82 -20.17
N SER A 75 9.76 5.89 -19.61
CA SER A 75 8.37 5.82 -19.12
C SER A 75 7.39 6.20 -20.21
N ASP A 76 6.50 5.28 -20.59
CA ASP A 76 5.44 5.50 -21.60
C ASP A 76 4.06 5.71 -20.96
N LEU A 77 3.98 5.85 -19.62
CA LEU A 77 2.71 5.82 -18.87
C LEU A 77 1.74 6.94 -19.28
N GLU A 78 2.25 8.11 -19.63
CA GLU A 78 1.39 9.27 -19.95
C GLU A 78 0.81 9.19 -21.36
N GLU A 79 1.53 8.59 -22.30
CA GLU A 79 1.14 8.41 -23.70
C GLU A 79 0.10 7.32 -23.89
N VAL A 80 0.10 6.32 -22.97
CA VAL A 80 -0.80 5.16 -23.06
C VAL A 80 -2.27 5.58 -23.06
N GLY A 81 -2.97 5.13 -24.09
CA GLY A 81 -4.37 5.42 -24.36
C GLY A 81 -4.59 6.66 -25.21
N HIS A 82 -3.64 7.62 -25.22
CA HIS A 82 -3.72 8.86 -25.99
C HIS A 82 -3.17 8.68 -27.41
N ASP A 83 -2.11 7.90 -27.55
CA ASP A 83 -1.59 7.51 -28.86
C ASP A 83 -2.01 6.09 -29.29
N THR A 84 -1.39 5.57 -30.34
CA THR A 84 -1.81 4.31 -30.99
C THR A 84 -0.81 3.16 -30.82
N TYR A 85 0.33 3.36 -30.13
CA TYR A 85 1.43 2.38 -30.14
C TYR A 85 2.27 2.30 -28.86
N HIS A 86 2.09 3.19 -27.86
CA HIS A 86 2.74 3.07 -26.56
C HIS A 86 1.90 2.25 -25.58
N HIS A 87 2.60 1.45 -24.78
CA HIS A 87 2.00 0.56 -23.78
C HIS A 87 2.80 0.58 -22.49
N THR A 88 2.13 0.43 -21.36
CA THR A 88 2.83 0.21 -20.08
C THR A 88 3.49 -1.16 -20.05
N MET A 89 2.76 -2.20 -20.47
CA MET A 89 3.28 -3.55 -20.67
C MET A 89 3.21 -3.92 -22.14
N PHE A 90 4.32 -4.40 -22.70
CA PHE A 90 4.39 -4.89 -24.06
C PHE A 90 5.30 -6.12 -24.14
N GLU A 91 5.19 -6.88 -25.22
CA GLU A 91 6.08 -7.98 -25.51
C GLU A 91 7.22 -7.52 -26.42
N MET A 92 8.46 -7.88 -26.08
CA MET A 92 9.64 -7.66 -26.90
C MET A 92 10.13 -9.00 -27.41
N LEU A 93 10.03 -9.22 -28.71
CA LEU A 93 10.63 -10.37 -29.34
C LEU A 93 12.12 -10.10 -29.50
N GLY A 94 12.94 -10.92 -28.87
CA GLY A 94 14.38 -10.70 -28.79
C GLY A 94 15.21 -11.89 -29.25
N ASN A 95 16.36 -11.62 -29.87
CA ASN A 95 17.41 -12.61 -30.11
C ASN A 95 18.78 -12.04 -29.73
N TRP A 96 19.57 -12.88 -29.06
CA TRP A 96 20.87 -12.51 -28.50
C TRP A 96 21.98 -13.41 -28.98
N SER A 97 23.19 -12.80 -29.17
CA SER A 97 24.44 -13.52 -29.42
C SER A 97 25.49 -13.08 -28.42
N PHE A 98 25.97 -13.99 -27.63
CA PHE A 98 27.03 -13.75 -26.66
C PHE A 98 28.39 -14.15 -27.23
N GLY A 99 28.93 -13.26 -28.08
CA GLY A 99 30.25 -13.48 -28.74
C GLY A 99 30.30 -14.58 -29.80
N ASP A 100 29.18 -14.91 -30.46
CA ASP A 100 29.09 -15.91 -31.51
C ASP A 100 28.95 -15.28 -32.91
N TYR A 101 27.86 -14.60 -33.18
CA TYR A 101 27.64 -13.81 -34.39
C TYR A 101 27.51 -12.31 -34.09
N PHE A 102 27.57 -11.46 -35.09
CA PHE A 102 27.48 -10.01 -34.92
C PHE A 102 26.61 -9.35 -36.01
N LYS A 103 26.92 -8.12 -36.42
CA LYS A 103 26.06 -7.27 -37.28
C LYS A 103 25.59 -7.93 -38.56
N LYS A 104 26.49 -8.66 -39.25
CA LYS A 104 26.19 -9.27 -40.54
C LYS A 104 25.03 -10.24 -40.46
N GLU A 105 25.14 -11.21 -39.55
CA GLU A 105 24.12 -12.23 -39.37
C GLU A 105 22.83 -11.61 -38.81
N ALA A 106 22.94 -10.68 -37.84
CA ALA A 106 21.78 -10.01 -37.25
C ALA A 106 20.96 -9.28 -38.32
N ILE A 107 21.59 -8.48 -39.16
CA ILE A 107 20.93 -7.72 -40.25
C ILE A 107 20.34 -8.68 -41.29
N SER A 108 21.14 -9.70 -41.72
CA SER A 108 20.68 -10.66 -42.71
C SER A 108 19.46 -11.47 -42.24
N TRP A 109 19.45 -11.92 -40.98
CA TRP A 109 18.33 -12.68 -40.43
C TRP A 109 17.11 -11.79 -40.13
N ALA A 110 17.32 -10.53 -39.72
CA ALA A 110 16.23 -9.58 -39.60
C ALA A 110 15.53 -9.36 -40.96
N TRP A 111 16.30 -9.16 -42.02
CA TRP A 111 15.75 -9.07 -43.35
C TRP A 111 15.02 -10.34 -43.80
N GLU A 112 15.68 -11.51 -43.68
CA GLU A 112 15.09 -12.81 -44.03
C GLU A 112 13.75 -13.02 -43.29
N TYR A 113 13.71 -12.70 -42.00
CA TYR A 113 12.50 -12.87 -41.21
C TYR A 113 11.38 -11.95 -41.70
N LEU A 114 11.64 -10.64 -41.83
CA LEU A 114 10.61 -9.66 -42.20
C LEU A 114 10.14 -9.83 -43.66
N VAL A 115 11.06 -10.08 -44.58
CA VAL A 115 10.75 -10.07 -46.04
C VAL A 115 10.45 -11.48 -46.55
N ASP A 116 11.30 -12.49 -46.19
CA ASP A 116 11.15 -13.82 -46.77
C ASP A 116 10.15 -14.69 -45.97
N VAL A 117 10.04 -14.50 -44.67
CA VAL A 117 9.11 -15.27 -43.81
C VAL A 117 7.77 -14.51 -43.67
N LEU A 118 7.79 -13.28 -43.19
CA LEU A 118 6.58 -12.51 -42.90
C LEU A 118 5.97 -11.80 -44.11
N LYS A 119 6.74 -11.71 -45.23
CA LYS A 119 6.27 -11.14 -46.52
C LYS A 119 5.96 -9.66 -46.49
N LEU A 120 6.65 -8.88 -45.64
CA LEU A 120 6.57 -7.43 -45.70
C LEU A 120 7.16 -6.92 -47.04
N ASP A 121 6.60 -5.85 -47.57
CA ASP A 121 7.06 -5.28 -48.83
C ASP A 121 8.36 -4.49 -48.59
N PRO A 122 9.49 -4.84 -49.25
CA PRO A 122 10.75 -4.15 -49.05
C PRO A 122 10.73 -2.64 -49.33
N LYS A 123 9.81 -2.17 -50.17
CA LYS A 123 9.67 -0.75 -50.46
C LYS A 123 9.12 0.09 -49.32
N ASP A 124 8.49 -0.55 -48.35
CA ASP A 124 7.91 0.09 -47.17
C ASP A 124 8.87 0.07 -45.96
N LEU A 125 10.04 -0.55 -46.12
CA LEU A 125 11.03 -0.71 -45.06
C LEU A 125 12.13 0.35 -45.16
N TYR A 126 12.50 0.90 -44.00
CA TYR A 126 13.63 1.81 -43.82
C TYR A 126 14.52 1.30 -42.70
N ALA A 127 15.83 1.47 -42.87
CA ALA A 127 16.79 1.18 -41.79
C ALA A 127 17.51 2.46 -41.38
N THR A 128 17.72 2.63 -40.07
CA THR A 128 18.60 3.68 -39.56
C THR A 128 19.95 3.10 -39.15
N VAL A 129 20.99 3.91 -39.20
CA VAL A 129 22.32 3.56 -38.69
C VAL A 129 22.87 4.70 -37.86
N PHE A 130 23.62 4.40 -36.82
CA PHE A 130 24.21 5.40 -35.94
C PHE A 130 25.13 6.35 -36.70
N GLU A 131 24.88 7.66 -36.63
CA GLU A 131 25.65 8.69 -37.36
C GLU A 131 26.99 9.04 -36.72
N GLY A 132 27.24 8.54 -35.49
CA GLY A 132 28.40 8.84 -34.69
C GLY A 132 28.14 9.91 -33.63
N SER A 133 29.09 10.06 -32.70
CA SER A 133 29.14 11.10 -31.68
C SER A 133 30.59 11.58 -31.49
N PRO A 134 31.01 12.65 -32.18
CA PRO A 134 32.38 13.16 -32.07
C PRO A 134 32.78 13.53 -30.66
N GLU A 135 31.81 13.96 -29.83
CA GLU A 135 32.02 14.34 -28.43
C GLU A 135 32.46 13.15 -27.56
N GLU A 136 32.02 11.93 -27.91
CA GLU A 136 32.40 10.69 -27.25
C GLU A 136 33.45 9.89 -28.04
N GLY A 137 33.94 10.41 -29.13
CA GLY A 137 34.94 9.74 -29.98
C GLY A 137 34.35 8.55 -30.77
N LEU A 138 33.05 8.52 -31.00
CA LEU A 138 32.35 7.46 -31.72
C LEU A 138 32.12 7.84 -33.18
N GLU A 139 32.54 6.95 -34.07
CA GLU A 139 32.35 7.12 -35.51
C GLU A 139 31.00 6.61 -35.99
N ARG A 140 30.59 7.03 -37.19
CA ARG A 140 29.41 6.50 -37.89
C ARG A 140 29.53 4.99 -38.10
N ASP A 141 28.45 4.25 -37.92
CA ASP A 141 28.39 2.81 -38.16
C ASP A 141 28.31 2.46 -39.64
N ASN A 142 29.46 2.64 -40.34
CA ASN A 142 29.59 2.34 -41.77
C ASN A 142 29.51 0.82 -42.05
N GLU A 143 29.85 -0.01 -41.08
CA GLU A 143 29.74 -1.47 -41.17
C GLU A 143 28.27 -1.90 -41.30
N ALA A 144 27.39 -1.45 -40.40
CA ALA A 144 25.97 -1.72 -40.50
C ALA A 144 25.35 -1.17 -41.80
N ALA A 145 25.72 0.05 -42.20
CA ALA A 145 25.26 0.64 -43.48
C ALA A 145 25.63 -0.25 -44.64
N SER A 146 26.87 -0.79 -44.74
CA SER A 146 27.30 -1.63 -45.81
C SER A 146 26.55 -2.97 -45.88
N TYR A 147 26.08 -3.52 -44.76
CA TYR A 147 25.24 -4.71 -44.75
C TYR A 147 23.83 -4.40 -45.22
N TRP A 148 23.24 -3.26 -44.86
CA TRP A 148 21.95 -2.84 -45.33
C TRP A 148 21.91 -2.52 -46.85
N GLU A 149 23.00 -1.99 -47.41
CA GLU A 149 23.10 -1.72 -48.83
C GLU A 149 22.97 -2.99 -49.73
N GLN A 150 23.05 -4.20 -49.12
CA GLN A 150 22.79 -5.45 -49.82
C GLN A 150 21.30 -5.73 -50.02
N PHE A 151 20.44 -5.08 -49.26
CA PHE A 151 19.01 -5.35 -49.19
C PHE A 151 18.14 -4.13 -49.51
N LEU A 152 18.58 -2.95 -49.11
CA LEU A 152 17.82 -1.70 -49.25
C LEU A 152 18.54 -0.72 -50.20
N PRO A 153 17.78 0.09 -50.94
CA PRO A 153 18.34 1.21 -51.67
C PRO A 153 18.87 2.27 -50.69
N LYS A 154 19.86 3.06 -51.14
CA LYS A 154 20.59 4.01 -50.27
C LYS A 154 19.70 5.07 -49.59
N ASP A 155 18.63 5.48 -50.26
CA ASP A 155 17.66 6.44 -49.77
C ASP A 155 16.70 5.85 -48.71
N HIS A 156 16.74 4.53 -48.49
CA HIS A 156 16.07 3.84 -47.36
C HIS A 156 17.01 3.58 -46.19
N ILE A 157 18.28 3.92 -46.26
CA ILE A 157 19.26 3.77 -45.20
C ILE A 157 19.60 5.15 -44.64
N LEU A 158 19.06 5.48 -43.46
CA LEU A 158 19.10 6.81 -42.88
C LEU A 158 20.12 6.88 -41.71
N ASN A 159 20.65 8.08 -41.52
CA ASN A 159 21.46 8.31 -40.31
C ASN A 159 20.55 8.68 -39.14
N GLY A 160 20.79 8.04 -37.99
CA GLY A 160 20.15 8.38 -36.75
C GLY A 160 21.14 8.93 -35.73
N ASN A 161 20.70 9.90 -34.95
CA ASN A 161 21.51 10.55 -33.94
C ASN A 161 21.75 9.65 -32.72
N LYS A 162 22.50 10.13 -31.73
CA LYS A 162 22.80 9.36 -30.52
C LYS A 162 21.52 8.98 -29.71
N HIS A 163 20.55 9.87 -29.69
CA HIS A 163 19.28 9.60 -28.94
C HIS A 163 18.54 8.40 -29.55
N ASP A 164 18.49 8.29 -30.85
CA ASP A 164 17.72 7.26 -31.55
C ASP A 164 18.55 5.98 -31.81
N ASN A 165 19.83 6.13 -32.17
CA ASN A 165 20.66 5.02 -32.65
C ASN A 165 21.88 4.68 -31.81
N PHE A 166 21.90 5.08 -30.54
CA PHE A 166 22.86 4.59 -29.54
C PHE A 166 22.11 4.15 -28.27
N TRP A 167 21.90 2.86 -28.15
CA TRP A 167 21.11 2.31 -27.07
C TRP A 167 21.91 2.22 -25.77
N GLU A 168 21.31 2.62 -24.66
CA GLU A 168 21.88 2.57 -23.30
C GLU A 168 20.86 1.95 -22.34
N MET A 169 21.29 0.97 -21.56
CA MET A 169 20.41 0.30 -20.58
C MET A 169 19.85 1.27 -19.53
N GLY A 170 20.67 2.24 -19.11
CA GLY A 170 20.36 3.27 -18.13
C GLY A 170 21.50 4.29 -18.09
N ASP A 171 21.66 4.96 -16.94
CA ASP A 171 22.78 5.90 -16.74
C ASP A 171 24.15 5.18 -16.69
N THR A 172 24.15 3.88 -16.39
CA THR A 172 25.32 3.00 -16.40
C THR A 172 24.93 1.62 -16.96
N GLY A 173 25.90 0.89 -17.47
CA GLY A 173 25.70 -0.48 -17.95
C GLY A 173 26.01 -0.69 -19.43
N PRO A 174 25.65 -1.86 -19.99
CA PRO A 174 25.91 -2.19 -21.39
C PRO A 174 25.26 -1.18 -22.34
N CYS A 175 25.98 -0.84 -23.40
CA CYS A 175 25.52 0.11 -24.43
C CYS A 175 26.24 -0.12 -25.77
N GLY A 176 25.69 0.46 -26.81
CA GLY A 176 26.30 0.41 -28.12
C GLY A 176 25.46 1.04 -29.24
N PRO A 177 26.03 1.24 -30.42
CA PRO A 177 25.28 1.70 -31.56
C PRO A 177 24.20 0.70 -31.95
N CYS A 178 23.11 1.18 -32.50
CA CYS A 178 22.03 0.32 -32.96
C CYS A 178 21.53 0.72 -34.37
N SER A 179 20.77 -0.17 -34.96
CA SER A 179 20.12 0.00 -36.24
C SER A 179 18.65 -0.35 -36.11
N GLU A 180 17.78 0.61 -36.32
CA GLU A 180 16.33 0.43 -36.23
C GLU A 180 15.75 0.09 -37.60
N ILE A 181 14.72 -0.74 -37.62
CA ILE A 181 13.94 -1.05 -38.81
C ILE A 181 12.57 -0.40 -38.64
N HIS A 182 12.20 0.45 -39.56
CA HIS A 182 10.95 1.18 -39.64
C HIS A 182 10.07 0.67 -40.78
N VAL A 183 8.77 0.73 -40.57
CA VAL A 183 7.75 0.41 -41.56
C VAL A 183 6.90 1.65 -41.84
N ASP A 184 6.73 1.97 -43.09
CA ASP A 184 5.78 2.97 -43.57
C ASP A 184 4.46 2.27 -43.98
N SER A 185 3.46 2.31 -43.11
CA SER A 185 2.16 1.68 -43.30
C SER A 185 1.09 2.62 -43.89
N ARG A 186 1.52 3.79 -44.38
CA ARG A 186 0.63 4.77 -45.04
C ARG A 186 0.12 4.25 -46.41
N SER A 187 -0.92 4.89 -46.90
CA SER A 187 -1.41 4.64 -48.25
C SER A 187 -0.39 5.08 -49.33
N GLU A 188 -0.44 4.46 -50.51
CA GLU A 188 0.44 4.83 -51.64
C GLU A 188 0.29 6.30 -52.04
N GLU A 189 -0.92 6.87 -51.87
CA GLU A 189 -1.17 8.30 -52.16
C GLU A 189 -0.46 9.23 -51.17
N GLU A 190 -0.35 8.83 -49.92
CA GLU A 190 0.36 9.59 -48.87
C GLU A 190 1.87 9.46 -49.02
N LYS A 191 2.37 8.24 -49.37
CA LYS A 191 3.78 7.98 -49.66
C LYS A 191 4.27 8.79 -50.87
N ALA A 192 3.43 8.93 -51.89
CA ALA A 192 3.75 9.74 -53.06
C ALA A 192 3.85 11.24 -52.78
N LYS A 193 3.15 11.75 -51.75
CA LYS A 193 3.20 13.16 -51.34
C LYS A 193 4.42 13.48 -50.49
N VAL A 194 4.74 12.61 -49.54
CA VAL A 194 5.86 12.75 -48.62
C VAL A 194 6.57 11.40 -48.53
N PRO A 195 7.81 11.26 -48.98
CA PRO A 195 8.58 10.03 -48.87
C PRO A 195 8.70 9.60 -47.38
N GLY A 196 8.61 8.28 -47.10
CA GLY A 196 8.75 7.75 -45.73
C GLY A 196 10.07 8.09 -45.08
N SER A 197 11.16 8.21 -45.88
CA SER A 197 12.48 8.64 -45.37
C SER A 197 12.50 9.99 -44.65
N GLN A 198 11.52 10.88 -44.93
CA GLN A 198 11.40 12.17 -44.24
C GLN A 198 10.64 12.08 -42.91
N LEU A 199 9.96 10.95 -42.66
CA LEU A 199 9.10 10.74 -41.50
C LEU A 199 9.65 9.73 -40.48
N VAL A 200 10.71 9.02 -40.81
CA VAL A 200 11.45 8.14 -39.86
C VAL A 200 11.97 8.99 -38.72
N ASN A 201 11.73 8.54 -37.45
CA ASN A 201 12.09 9.25 -36.23
C ASN A 201 11.51 10.68 -36.12
N LYS A 202 10.26 10.87 -36.61
CA LYS A 202 9.50 12.14 -36.57
C LYS A 202 8.13 11.96 -35.91
N ASP A 203 7.95 10.97 -35.02
CA ASP A 203 6.72 10.68 -34.28
C ASP A 203 5.48 10.51 -35.16
N HIS A 204 5.67 10.07 -36.45
CA HIS A 204 4.55 9.84 -37.32
C HIS A 204 3.84 8.52 -36.99
N PRO A 205 2.51 8.52 -36.72
CA PRO A 205 1.80 7.35 -36.18
C PRO A 205 1.74 6.15 -37.14
N GLN A 206 2.11 6.30 -38.41
CA GLN A 206 2.13 5.23 -39.41
C GLN A 206 3.51 4.98 -40.05
N VAL A 207 4.56 5.69 -39.62
CA VAL A 207 5.96 5.42 -39.99
C VAL A 207 6.69 5.11 -38.67
N ILE A 208 6.67 3.86 -38.29
CA ILE A 208 7.04 3.44 -36.92
C ILE A 208 8.21 2.47 -36.91
N GLU A 209 9.06 2.60 -35.92
CA GLU A 209 10.05 1.58 -35.57
C GLU A 209 9.34 0.29 -35.14
N ILE A 210 9.73 -0.83 -35.76
CA ILE A 210 9.25 -2.15 -35.40
C ILE A 210 10.32 -3.02 -34.75
N TRP A 211 11.60 -2.81 -35.09
CA TRP A 211 12.70 -3.63 -34.59
C TRP A 211 13.97 -2.82 -34.39
N ASN A 212 14.60 -2.92 -33.24
CA ASN A 212 15.90 -2.33 -32.96
C ASN A 212 16.97 -3.43 -32.85
N LEU A 213 18.04 -3.33 -33.63
CA LEU A 213 19.18 -4.23 -33.64
C LEU A 213 20.34 -3.53 -32.91
N VAL A 214 20.59 -3.89 -31.63
CA VAL A 214 21.63 -3.27 -30.82
C VAL A 214 22.95 -4.05 -30.95
N PHE A 215 24.00 -3.35 -31.26
CA PHE A 215 25.36 -3.87 -31.41
C PHE A 215 26.18 -3.51 -30.15
N MET A 216 25.96 -4.22 -29.07
CA MET A 216 26.59 -3.91 -27.79
C MET A 216 28.09 -4.15 -27.85
N GLN A 217 28.85 -3.10 -27.54
CA GLN A 217 30.31 -3.10 -27.58
C GLN A 217 30.93 -2.46 -26.36
N PHE A 218 30.16 -1.66 -25.60
CA PHE A 218 30.66 -0.84 -24.51
C PHE A 218 29.87 -1.06 -23.20
N ASN A 219 30.51 -0.71 -22.11
CA ASN A 219 29.90 -0.54 -20.80
C ASN A 219 30.06 0.91 -20.36
N ARG A 220 28.96 1.63 -20.12
CA ARG A 220 28.99 3.00 -19.57
C ARG A 220 29.25 2.95 -18.09
N LYS A 221 30.33 3.63 -17.65
CA LYS A 221 30.72 3.76 -16.24
C LYS A 221 29.97 4.93 -15.56
N ALA A 222 30.02 4.96 -14.25
CA ALA A 222 29.40 6.02 -13.44
C ALA A 222 30.00 7.43 -13.69
N ASP A 223 31.24 7.51 -14.20
CA ASP A 223 31.89 8.77 -14.61
C ASP A 223 31.55 9.19 -16.05
N GLY A 224 30.68 8.43 -16.73
CA GLY A 224 30.25 8.67 -18.11
C GLY A 224 31.20 8.10 -19.18
N SER A 225 32.36 7.53 -18.82
CA SER A 225 33.29 6.94 -19.77
C SER A 225 32.76 5.63 -20.36
N LEU A 226 33.23 5.27 -21.54
CA LEU A 226 32.95 4.02 -22.25
C LEU A 226 34.14 3.05 -22.10
N GLU A 227 33.88 1.84 -21.62
CA GLU A 227 34.83 0.74 -21.57
C GLU A 227 34.36 -0.39 -22.52
N GLY A 228 35.27 -1.00 -23.25
CA GLY A 228 34.92 -2.11 -24.15
C GLY A 228 34.42 -3.31 -23.40
N LEU A 229 33.34 -3.95 -23.89
CA LEU A 229 32.84 -5.23 -23.35
C LEU A 229 33.82 -6.37 -23.62
N PRO A 230 33.82 -7.43 -22.78
CA PRO A 230 34.68 -8.61 -22.99
C PRO A 230 34.44 -9.33 -24.31
N ALA A 231 33.22 -9.26 -24.83
CA ALA A 231 32.84 -9.80 -26.13
C ALA A 231 31.83 -8.87 -26.82
N LYS A 232 31.78 -8.89 -28.12
CA LYS A 232 30.72 -8.22 -28.89
C LYS A 232 29.43 -8.99 -28.75
N VAL A 233 28.35 -8.32 -28.44
CA VAL A 233 27.05 -8.92 -28.18
C VAL A 233 26.02 -8.36 -29.14
N ILE A 234 25.17 -9.22 -29.68
CA ILE A 234 23.92 -8.83 -30.32
C ILE A 234 22.82 -8.87 -29.29
N ASP A 235 22.11 -7.78 -29.22
CA ASP A 235 20.85 -7.64 -28.51
C ASP A 235 19.81 -7.05 -29.46
N THR A 236 18.69 -7.72 -29.65
CA THR A 236 17.65 -7.16 -30.53
C THR A 236 16.32 -7.11 -29.80
N GLY A 237 15.56 -6.09 -30.08
CA GLY A 237 14.22 -5.92 -29.52
C GLY A 237 13.23 -5.51 -30.59
N MET A 238 12.31 -6.42 -30.94
CA MET A 238 11.20 -6.14 -31.83
C MET A 238 9.92 -5.96 -31.04
N GLY A 239 9.26 -4.80 -31.22
CA GLY A 239 7.97 -4.52 -30.59
C GLY A 239 6.89 -5.46 -31.13
N PHE A 240 6.46 -6.42 -30.32
CA PHE A 240 5.51 -7.44 -30.76
C PHE A 240 4.18 -6.83 -31.22
N GLU A 241 3.59 -5.94 -30.42
CA GLU A 241 2.32 -5.29 -30.73
C GLU A 241 2.42 -4.45 -32.02
N ARG A 242 3.58 -3.79 -32.24
CA ARG A 242 3.85 -3.02 -33.49
C ARG A 242 3.97 -3.94 -34.71
N LEU A 243 4.63 -5.08 -34.55
CA LEU A 243 4.73 -6.09 -35.61
C LEU A 243 3.35 -6.68 -35.94
N VAL A 244 2.57 -7.08 -34.92
CA VAL A 244 1.20 -7.58 -35.13
C VAL A 244 0.35 -6.57 -35.87
N ARG A 245 0.37 -5.31 -35.45
CA ARG A 245 -0.32 -4.21 -36.12
C ARG A 245 0.02 -4.12 -37.61
N THR A 246 1.30 -4.16 -37.92
CA THR A 246 1.80 -4.09 -39.29
C THR A 246 1.29 -5.26 -40.13
N LEU A 247 1.41 -6.49 -39.61
CA LEU A 247 1.01 -7.70 -40.35
C LEU A 247 -0.51 -7.84 -40.47
N GLN A 248 -1.28 -7.29 -39.54
CA GLN A 248 -2.74 -7.27 -39.61
C GLN A 248 -3.30 -6.06 -40.37
N GLY A 249 -2.43 -5.18 -40.90
CA GLY A 249 -2.82 -4.01 -41.70
C GLY A 249 -3.64 -3.00 -40.90
N LYS A 250 -3.32 -2.81 -39.62
CA LYS A 250 -4.02 -1.91 -38.69
C LYS A 250 -3.28 -0.59 -38.52
N THR A 251 -3.99 0.45 -38.16
CA THR A 251 -3.42 1.79 -37.88
C THR A 251 -3.16 2.05 -36.40
N SER A 252 -3.63 1.15 -35.55
CA SER A 252 -3.43 1.20 -34.10
C SER A 252 -3.15 -0.21 -33.55
N ASN A 253 -2.26 -0.32 -32.56
CA ASN A 253 -2.04 -1.58 -31.82
C ASN A 253 -3.34 -2.06 -31.16
N TYR A 254 -4.18 -1.12 -30.71
CA TYR A 254 -5.47 -1.42 -30.09
C TYR A 254 -6.50 -2.04 -31.05
N ASP A 255 -6.29 -1.95 -32.38
CA ASP A 255 -7.17 -2.56 -33.38
C ASP A 255 -6.79 -3.99 -33.75
N THR A 256 -5.73 -4.51 -33.13
CA THR A 256 -5.25 -5.88 -33.35
C THR A 256 -5.97 -6.89 -32.47
N ASP A 257 -5.80 -8.16 -32.76
CA ASP A 257 -6.32 -9.27 -31.97
C ASP A 257 -5.69 -9.38 -30.56
N VAL A 258 -4.61 -8.65 -30.29
CA VAL A 258 -4.04 -8.52 -28.93
C VAL A 258 -4.98 -7.76 -28.00
N PHE A 259 -5.64 -6.70 -28.47
CA PHE A 259 -6.46 -5.80 -27.64
C PHE A 259 -7.95 -5.88 -27.91
N GLN A 260 -8.37 -6.20 -29.13
CA GLN A 260 -9.78 -6.18 -29.50
C GLN A 260 -10.69 -7.08 -28.64
N PRO A 261 -10.28 -8.29 -28.19
CA PRO A 261 -11.09 -9.09 -27.28
C PRO A 261 -11.33 -8.37 -25.94
N ILE A 262 -10.32 -7.69 -25.41
CA ILE A 262 -10.42 -6.95 -24.13
C ILE A 262 -11.28 -5.70 -24.31
N LEU A 263 -11.07 -4.92 -25.38
CA LEU A 263 -11.88 -3.74 -25.69
C LEU A 263 -13.35 -4.08 -25.87
N LYS A 264 -13.65 -5.19 -26.57
CA LYS A 264 -15.01 -5.71 -26.70
C LYS A 264 -15.63 -6.05 -25.35
N ALA A 265 -14.89 -6.77 -24.49
CA ALA A 265 -15.38 -7.12 -23.17
C ALA A 265 -15.66 -5.88 -22.31
N ILE A 266 -14.79 -4.85 -22.38
CA ILE A 266 -15.03 -3.55 -21.72
C ILE A 266 -16.33 -2.93 -22.27
N GLY A 267 -16.52 -2.89 -23.58
CA GLY A 267 -17.74 -2.38 -24.20
C GLY A 267 -19.00 -3.10 -23.77
N ASP A 268 -18.95 -4.44 -23.74
CA ASP A 268 -20.08 -5.29 -23.32
C ASP A 268 -20.47 -5.04 -21.83
N MET A 269 -19.48 -4.76 -20.97
CA MET A 269 -19.70 -4.50 -19.54
C MET A 269 -20.18 -3.08 -19.25
N THR A 270 -19.74 -2.09 -20.04
CA THR A 270 -19.96 -0.66 -19.78
C THR A 270 -21.05 -0.04 -20.64
N GLY A 271 -21.43 -0.69 -21.74
CA GLY A 271 -22.32 -0.15 -22.76
C GLY A 271 -21.64 0.84 -23.72
N ALA A 272 -20.33 1.10 -23.56
CA ALA A 272 -19.56 1.95 -24.47
C ALA A 272 -19.24 1.21 -25.77
N THR A 273 -19.17 1.96 -26.87
CA THR A 273 -18.78 1.40 -28.17
C THR A 273 -17.46 2.05 -28.62
N TYR A 274 -16.42 1.23 -28.74
CA TYR A 274 -15.11 1.68 -29.19
C TYR A 274 -15.18 2.30 -30.61
N GLY A 275 -14.51 3.44 -30.81
CA GLY A 275 -14.52 4.20 -32.06
C GLY A 275 -15.68 5.21 -32.19
N LYS A 276 -16.47 5.45 -31.13
CA LYS A 276 -17.61 6.40 -31.15
C LYS A 276 -17.37 7.68 -30.36
N ASN A 277 -16.59 7.63 -29.31
CA ASN A 277 -16.32 8.78 -28.44
C ASN A 277 -14.88 8.74 -27.99
N GLU A 278 -14.10 9.76 -28.30
CA GLU A 278 -12.67 9.82 -28.04
C GLU A 278 -12.30 9.62 -26.57
N GLN A 279 -13.01 10.25 -25.63
CA GLN A 279 -12.74 10.10 -24.18
C GLN A 279 -13.05 8.69 -23.69
N GLN A 280 -14.12 8.06 -24.19
CA GLN A 280 -14.43 6.67 -23.89
C GLN A 280 -13.41 5.72 -24.54
N ASP A 281 -12.97 6.02 -25.76
CA ASP A 281 -11.95 5.24 -26.46
C ASP A 281 -10.61 5.28 -25.71
N ILE A 282 -10.17 6.46 -25.25
CA ILE A 282 -9.00 6.59 -24.38
C ILE A 282 -9.17 5.77 -23.10
N ALA A 283 -10.31 5.88 -22.44
CA ALA A 283 -10.58 5.12 -21.23
C ALA A 283 -10.52 3.61 -21.45
N MET A 284 -11.12 3.12 -22.55
CA MET A 284 -11.09 1.72 -22.93
C MET A 284 -9.66 1.24 -23.23
N ARG A 285 -8.86 2.02 -23.94
CA ARG A 285 -7.44 1.72 -24.22
C ARG A 285 -6.61 1.64 -22.94
N VAL A 286 -6.73 2.63 -22.06
CA VAL A 286 -6.04 2.66 -20.76
C VAL A 286 -6.37 1.41 -19.94
N ILE A 287 -7.64 1.04 -19.86
CA ILE A 287 -8.06 -0.14 -19.09
C ILE A 287 -7.53 -1.43 -19.74
N ALA A 288 -7.59 -1.54 -21.06
CA ALA A 288 -7.12 -2.71 -21.81
C ALA A 288 -5.60 -2.90 -21.70
N ASP A 289 -4.84 -1.82 -21.69
CA ASP A 289 -3.40 -1.84 -21.45
C ASP A 289 -3.08 -2.21 -20.00
N HIS A 290 -3.70 -1.52 -19.05
CA HIS A 290 -3.37 -1.63 -17.63
C HIS A 290 -3.76 -2.97 -17.01
N ILE A 291 -4.83 -3.62 -17.48
CA ILE A 291 -5.18 -4.97 -16.98
C ILE A 291 -4.07 -5.99 -17.29
N ARG A 292 -3.39 -5.87 -18.44
CA ARG A 292 -2.23 -6.70 -18.80
C ARG A 292 -1.10 -6.47 -17.80
N THR A 293 -0.72 -5.20 -17.61
CA THR A 293 0.34 -4.80 -16.68
C THR A 293 0.09 -5.30 -15.26
N ILE A 294 -1.11 -5.09 -14.73
CA ILE A 294 -1.47 -5.45 -13.37
C ILE A 294 -1.48 -6.97 -13.19
N ALA A 295 -2.12 -7.69 -14.12
CA ALA A 295 -2.22 -9.14 -14.04
C ALA A 295 -0.85 -9.81 -14.06
N PHE A 296 0.03 -9.43 -15.00
CA PHE A 296 1.39 -9.99 -15.08
C PHE A 296 2.28 -9.58 -13.91
N SER A 297 2.16 -8.36 -13.41
CA SER A 297 2.93 -7.96 -12.21
C SER A 297 2.53 -8.76 -10.97
N ILE A 298 1.24 -9.04 -10.78
CA ILE A 298 0.77 -9.90 -9.68
C ILE A 298 1.27 -11.33 -9.88
N THR A 299 1.24 -11.83 -11.11
CA THR A 299 1.76 -13.17 -11.47
C THR A 299 3.25 -13.30 -11.13
N ASP A 300 4.04 -12.24 -11.34
CA ASP A 300 5.45 -12.17 -10.98
C ASP A 300 5.69 -11.97 -9.45
N GLY A 301 4.62 -12.00 -8.65
CA GLY A 301 4.66 -11.89 -7.18
C GLY A 301 4.68 -10.45 -6.65
N GLN A 302 4.44 -9.43 -7.50
CA GLN A 302 4.37 -8.04 -7.06
C GLN A 302 2.93 -7.60 -6.82
N LEU A 303 2.55 -7.52 -5.54
CA LEU A 303 1.25 -6.97 -5.15
C LEU A 303 1.26 -5.43 -5.15
N PRO A 304 0.12 -4.77 -5.44
CA PRO A 304 -0.06 -3.34 -5.20
C PRO A 304 0.25 -2.97 -3.75
N SER A 305 1.08 -1.94 -3.53
CA SER A 305 1.48 -1.52 -2.19
C SER A 305 1.76 -0.01 -2.11
N ASN A 306 2.24 0.51 -0.96
CA ASN A 306 2.54 1.93 -0.77
C ASN A 306 4.01 2.30 -1.07
N ALA A 307 4.84 1.34 -1.52
CA ALA A 307 6.27 1.58 -1.71
C ALA A 307 6.83 0.84 -2.93
N LYS A 308 7.93 1.36 -3.49
CA LYS A 308 8.73 0.73 -4.55
C LYS A 308 7.85 0.29 -5.74
N ALA A 309 8.15 -0.87 -6.32
CA ALA A 309 7.42 -1.44 -7.48
C ALA A 309 5.91 -1.58 -7.21
N GLY A 310 5.51 -2.02 -6.02
CA GLY A 310 4.11 -2.16 -5.66
C GLY A 310 3.32 -0.83 -5.67
N TYR A 311 3.97 0.29 -5.37
CA TYR A 311 3.36 1.62 -5.49
C TYR A 311 3.06 1.96 -6.96
N VAL A 312 4.01 1.67 -7.85
CA VAL A 312 3.82 1.92 -9.29
C VAL A 312 2.67 1.08 -9.84
N ILE A 313 2.61 -0.22 -9.48
CA ILE A 313 1.51 -1.11 -9.91
C ILE A 313 0.16 -0.64 -9.36
N ARG A 314 0.11 -0.20 -8.09
CA ARG A 314 -1.09 0.41 -7.51
C ARG A 314 -1.52 1.66 -8.25
N ARG A 315 -0.58 2.54 -8.61
CA ARG A 315 -0.84 3.76 -9.38
C ARG A 315 -1.48 3.43 -10.74
N ILE A 316 -0.95 2.45 -11.46
CA ILE A 316 -1.49 1.98 -12.75
C ILE A 316 -2.92 1.46 -12.57
N LEU A 317 -3.17 0.61 -11.56
CA LEU A 317 -4.50 0.11 -11.27
C LEU A 317 -5.48 1.24 -10.96
N ARG A 318 -5.11 2.16 -10.10
CA ARG A 318 -5.96 3.31 -9.73
C ARG A 318 -6.23 4.25 -10.91
N ARG A 319 -5.24 4.42 -11.81
CA ARG A 319 -5.45 5.15 -13.07
C ARG A 319 -6.55 4.50 -13.91
N ALA A 320 -6.50 3.21 -14.13
CA ALA A 320 -7.53 2.48 -14.89
C ALA A 320 -8.92 2.55 -14.21
N VAL A 321 -8.99 2.34 -12.89
CA VAL A 321 -10.24 2.44 -12.13
C VAL A 321 -10.86 3.84 -12.26
N ARG A 322 -10.05 4.89 -12.18
CA ARG A 322 -10.52 6.26 -12.37
C ARG A 322 -11.08 6.49 -13.77
N TYR A 323 -10.41 6.01 -14.83
CA TYR A 323 -10.92 6.13 -16.20
C TYR A 323 -12.27 5.40 -16.36
N GLY A 324 -12.38 4.21 -15.78
CA GLY A 324 -13.65 3.47 -15.74
C GLY A 324 -14.75 4.23 -14.99
N TYR A 325 -14.42 4.81 -13.84
CA TYR A 325 -15.37 5.60 -13.03
C TYR A 325 -15.82 6.88 -13.74
N THR A 326 -14.88 7.65 -14.29
CA THR A 326 -15.13 8.99 -14.83
C THR A 326 -15.79 8.94 -16.21
N PHE A 327 -15.28 8.09 -17.13
CA PHE A 327 -15.66 8.13 -18.53
C PHE A 327 -16.58 6.97 -18.97
N LEU A 328 -16.57 5.85 -18.23
CA LEU A 328 -17.40 4.67 -18.54
C LEU A 328 -18.48 4.41 -17.48
N GLY A 329 -18.63 5.29 -16.48
CA GLY A 329 -19.70 5.23 -15.49
C GLY A 329 -19.62 4.04 -14.51
N GLN A 330 -18.47 3.37 -14.41
CA GLN A 330 -18.32 2.20 -13.56
C GLN A 330 -18.14 2.60 -12.09
N LYS A 331 -19.19 2.43 -11.29
CA LYS A 331 -19.22 2.76 -9.85
C LYS A 331 -18.87 1.60 -8.94
N GLN A 332 -18.69 0.41 -9.49
CA GLN A 332 -18.33 -0.81 -8.78
C GLN A 332 -17.13 -1.47 -9.45
N ALA A 333 -16.39 -2.30 -8.71
CA ALA A 333 -15.27 -3.05 -9.24
C ALA A 333 -15.68 -3.90 -10.45
N PHE A 334 -14.96 -3.77 -11.55
CA PHE A 334 -15.26 -4.46 -12.80
C PHE A 334 -14.03 -4.98 -13.55
N MET A 335 -12.83 -4.38 -13.34
CA MET A 335 -11.61 -4.76 -14.05
C MET A 335 -11.24 -6.23 -13.84
N TYR A 336 -11.42 -6.76 -12.63
CA TYR A 336 -11.15 -8.18 -12.35
C TYR A 336 -11.96 -9.14 -13.25
N LYS A 337 -13.10 -8.69 -13.79
CA LYS A 337 -13.95 -9.46 -14.72
C LYS A 337 -13.36 -9.55 -16.13
N LEU A 338 -12.36 -8.72 -16.45
CA LEU A 338 -11.61 -8.77 -17.73
C LEU A 338 -10.56 -9.89 -17.73
N LEU A 339 -10.17 -10.38 -16.56
CA LEU A 339 -9.12 -11.39 -16.43
C LEU A 339 -9.37 -12.68 -17.22
N PRO A 340 -10.57 -13.27 -17.27
CA PRO A 340 -10.85 -14.44 -18.09
C PRO A 340 -10.53 -14.21 -19.58
N VAL A 341 -10.88 -13.03 -20.10
CA VAL A 341 -10.61 -12.66 -21.51
C VAL A 341 -9.09 -12.50 -21.75
N LEU A 342 -8.37 -11.90 -20.81
CA LEU A 342 -6.92 -11.81 -20.88
C LEU A 342 -6.25 -13.21 -20.87
N ILE A 343 -6.74 -14.14 -20.02
CA ILE A 343 -6.22 -15.50 -19.94
C ILE A 343 -6.52 -16.27 -21.26
N GLU A 344 -7.70 -16.12 -21.83
CA GLU A 344 -8.02 -16.71 -23.11
C GLU A 344 -7.07 -16.22 -24.23
N ASN A 345 -6.75 -14.93 -24.21
CA ASN A 345 -5.91 -14.28 -25.22
C ASN A 345 -4.41 -14.60 -25.06
N MET A 346 -3.88 -14.57 -23.85
CA MET A 346 -2.43 -14.65 -23.56
C MET A 346 -2.01 -15.87 -22.76
N GLY A 347 -2.93 -16.61 -22.15
CA GLY A 347 -2.63 -17.74 -21.26
C GLY A 347 -1.99 -18.93 -21.96
N GLY A 348 -2.12 -19.06 -23.29
CA GLY A 348 -1.40 -20.06 -24.08
C GLY A 348 0.11 -19.82 -24.13
N ALA A 349 0.51 -18.55 -24.25
CA ALA A 349 1.91 -18.14 -24.24
C ALA A 349 2.49 -18.01 -22.80
N TYR A 350 1.62 -17.67 -21.83
CA TYR A 350 1.96 -17.38 -20.45
C TYR A 350 1.05 -18.17 -19.49
N PRO A 351 1.28 -19.47 -19.30
CA PRO A 351 0.41 -20.37 -18.51
C PRO A 351 0.30 -19.97 -17.04
N GLU A 352 1.25 -19.21 -16.52
CA GLU A 352 1.24 -18.66 -15.16
C GLU A 352 0.06 -17.77 -14.87
N LEU A 353 -0.52 -17.06 -15.86
CA LEU A 353 -1.75 -16.30 -15.70
C LEU A 353 -2.93 -17.17 -15.27
N ASN A 354 -3.07 -18.35 -15.90
CA ASN A 354 -4.14 -19.27 -15.57
C ASN A 354 -3.90 -19.95 -14.21
N ALA A 355 -2.64 -20.25 -13.88
CA ALA A 355 -2.26 -20.88 -12.61
C ALA A 355 -2.62 -19.99 -11.40
N GLN A 356 -2.53 -18.66 -11.56
CA GLN A 356 -2.77 -17.71 -10.47
C GLN A 356 -4.07 -16.90 -10.65
N LYS A 357 -4.99 -17.32 -11.50
CA LYS A 357 -6.21 -16.56 -11.86
C LYS A 357 -7.03 -16.08 -10.65
N GLU A 358 -7.16 -16.91 -9.64
CA GLU A 358 -7.96 -16.59 -8.45
C GLU A 358 -7.29 -15.50 -7.59
N LEU A 359 -5.98 -15.60 -7.41
CA LEU A 359 -5.19 -14.58 -6.71
C LEU A 359 -5.28 -13.25 -7.44
N ILE A 360 -5.03 -13.24 -8.76
CA ILE A 360 -5.06 -12.02 -9.58
C ILE A 360 -6.43 -11.35 -9.49
N ALA A 361 -7.51 -12.11 -9.66
CA ALA A 361 -8.88 -11.59 -9.60
C ALA A 361 -9.20 -10.97 -8.23
N LYS A 362 -8.83 -11.66 -7.14
CA LYS A 362 -9.05 -11.17 -5.77
C LYS A 362 -8.27 -9.88 -5.49
N VAL A 363 -6.99 -9.84 -5.85
CA VAL A 363 -6.13 -8.66 -5.62
C VAL A 363 -6.67 -7.45 -6.37
N ILE A 364 -7.01 -7.61 -7.65
CA ILE A 364 -7.57 -6.51 -8.46
C ILE A 364 -8.87 -6.04 -7.85
N LYS A 365 -9.79 -6.93 -7.53
CA LYS A 365 -11.11 -6.60 -6.97
C LYS A 365 -10.99 -5.84 -5.65
N GLU A 366 -10.18 -6.30 -4.72
CA GLU A 366 -9.99 -5.65 -3.40
C GLU A 366 -9.37 -4.26 -3.52
N GLU A 367 -8.38 -4.06 -4.41
CA GLU A 367 -7.78 -2.74 -4.63
C GLU A 367 -8.78 -1.79 -5.35
N GLU A 368 -9.58 -2.29 -6.30
CA GLU A 368 -10.67 -1.52 -6.92
C GLU A 368 -11.71 -1.09 -5.87
N ASP A 369 -12.25 -2.03 -5.09
CA ASP A 369 -13.25 -1.75 -4.06
C ASP A 369 -12.73 -0.78 -3.01
N SER A 370 -11.46 -0.95 -2.60
CA SER A 370 -10.81 -0.05 -1.65
C SER A 370 -10.67 1.37 -2.21
N PHE A 371 -10.25 1.49 -3.46
CA PHE A 371 -10.03 2.79 -4.08
C PHE A 371 -11.34 3.50 -4.40
N LEU A 372 -12.36 2.80 -4.89
CA LEU A 372 -13.67 3.38 -5.20
C LEU A 372 -14.33 4.01 -3.98
N ARG A 373 -14.13 3.45 -2.77
CA ARG A 373 -14.64 4.06 -1.51
C ARG A 373 -14.08 5.46 -1.23
N THR A 374 -12.84 5.72 -1.63
CA THR A 374 -12.17 7.00 -1.41
C THR A 374 -12.23 7.93 -2.63
N LEU A 375 -12.34 7.35 -3.83
CA LEU A 375 -12.29 8.07 -5.10
C LEU A 375 -13.38 9.11 -5.23
N GLU A 376 -14.63 8.77 -4.95
CA GLU A 376 -15.76 9.69 -5.04
C GLU A 376 -15.60 10.90 -4.10
N THR A 377 -15.15 10.65 -2.87
CA THR A 377 -14.91 11.72 -1.89
C THR A 377 -13.73 12.58 -2.30
N GLY A 378 -12.64 11.96 -2.77
CA GLY A 378 -11.44 12.67 -3.24
C GLY A 378 -11.71 13.54 -4.46
N ILE A 379 -12.40 13.02 -5.48
CA ILE A 379 -12.79 13.81 -6.67
C ILE A 379 -13.67 14.99 -6.26
N ARG A 380 -14.73 14.78 -5.47
CA ARG A 380 -15.63 15.85 -5.04
C ARG A 380 -14.91 16.96 -4.27
N LEU A 381 -13.95 16.58 -3.42
CA LEU A 381 -13.15 17.54 -2.66
C LEU A 381 -12.18 18.30 -3.57
N LEU A 382 -11.52 17.61 -4.49
CA LEU A 382 -10.64 18.23 -5.47
C LEU A 382 -11.40 19.17 -6.42
N ASP A 383 -12.59 18.78 -6.90
CA ASP A 383 -13.46 19.62 -7.72
C ASP A 383 -13.83 20.92 -6.99
N LYS A 384 -14.16 20.81 -5.70
CA LYS A 384 -14.43 21.99 -4.86
C LYS A 384 -13.18 22.88 -4.74
N THR A 385 -12.03 22.29 -4.44
CA THR A 385 -10.74 23.02 -4.32
C THR A 385 -10.39 23.73 -5.63
N MET A 386 -10.57 23.06 -6.78
CA MET A 386 -10.36 23.65 -8.11
C MET A 386 -11.34 24.80 -8.37
N ALA A 387 -12.61 24.65 -8.01
CA ALA A 387 -13.62 25.70 -8.18
C ALA A 387 -13.29 26.91 -7.32
N ASP A 388 -12.90 26.70 -6.07
CA ASP A 388 -12.49 27.77 -5.15
C ASP A 388 -11.25 28.51 -5.66
N ALA A 389 -10.26 27.80 -6.17
CA ALA A 389 -9.05 28.38 -6.77
C ALA A 389 -9.38 29.19 -8.03
N LYS A 390 -10.21 28.66 -8.94
CA LYS A 390 -10.67 29.36 -10.16
C LYS A 390 -11.46 30.62 -9.81
N ALA A 391 -12.32 30.55 -8.80
CA ALA A 391 -13.07 31.73 -8.31
C ALA A 391 -12.13 32.83 -7.74
N ALA A 392 -10.99 32.43 -7.17
CA ALA A 392 -9.94 33.32 -6.72
C ALA A 392 -8.97 33.77 -7.83
N GLY A 393 -9.23 33.40 -9.10
CA GLY A 393 -8.37 33.73 -10.24
C GLY A 393 -7.04 33.00 -10.30
N LYS A 394 -6.93 31.85 -9.59
CA LYS A 394 -5.71 31.03 -9.53
C LYS A 394 -5.81 29.84 -10.48
N THR A 395 -4.68 29.48 -11.06
CA THR A 395 -4.49 28.23 -11.88
C THR A 395 -3.75 27.15 -11.12
N GLU A 396 -3.50 27.38 -9.82
CA GLU A 396 -2.76 26.48 -8.95
C GLU A 396 -3.51 26.30 -7.64
N ILE A 397 -3.60 25.08 -7.12
CA ILE A 397 -4.07 24.77 -5.76
C ILE A 397 -2.92 24.80 -4.77
N SER A 398 -3.21 25.06 -3.48
CA SER A 398 -2.16 25.03 -2.45
C SER A 398 -1.62 23.62 -2.23
N GLY A 399 -0.33 23.52 -1.92
CA GLY A 399 0.29 22.25 -1.55
C GLY A 399 -0.31 21.66 -0.27
N LYS A 400 -0.80 22.49 0.62
CA LYS A 400 -1.53 22.09 1.83
C LYS A 400 -2.87 21.42 1.53
N ASP A 401 -3.63 21.90 0.53
CA ASP A 401 -4.87 21.26 0.10
C ASP A 401 -4.57 19.90 -0.55
N ALA A 402 -3.53 19.85 -1.41
CA ALA A 402 -3.06 18.60 -2.01
C ALA A 402 -2.57 17.61 -0.93
N PHE A 403 -1.86 18.09 0.12
CA PHE A 403 -1.43 17.27 1.25
C PHE A 403 -2.61 16.77 2.08
N THR A 404 -3.64 17.56 2.28
CA THR A 404 -4.87 17.14 2.98
C THR A 404 -5.59 16.02 2.22
N LEU A 405 -5.68 16.13 0.88
CA LEU A 405 -6.22 15.07 0.03
C LEU A 405 -5.41 13.76 0.19
N TYR A 406 -4.09 13.87 0.23
CA TYR A 406 -3.18 12.73 0.38
C TYR A 406 -3.24 12.10 1.78
N ASP A 407 -3.01 12.90 2.82
CA ASP A 407 -2.80 12.43 4.20
C ASP A 407 -4.12 12.00 4.86
N THR A 408 -5.18 12.82 4.71
CA THR A 408 -6.47 12.60 5.39
C THR A 408 -7.40 11.69 4.62
N PHE A 409 -7.42 11.81 3.29
CA PHE A 409 -8.36 11.09 2.44
C PHE A 409 -7.72 9.97 1.63
N GLY A 410 -6.40 9.77 1.71
CA GLY A 410 -5.69 8.73 0.98
C GLY A 410 -5.76 8.89 -0.54
N PHE A 411 -6.00 10.12 -1.03
CA PHE A 411 -6.08 10.43 -2.45
C PHE A 411 -4.68 10.76 -2.98
N PRO A 412 -4.11 9.93 -3.87
CA PRO A 412 -2.71 10.06 -4.26
C PRO A 412 -2.38 11.40 -4.93
N LEU A 413 -1.18 11.94 -4.65
CA LEU A 413 -0.73 13.21 -5.22
C LEU A 413 -0.67 13.17 -6.74
N ASP A 414 -0.12 12.12 -7.31
CA ASP A 414 0.00 11.93 -8.76
C ASP A 414 -1.36 11.89 -9.48
N LEU A 415 -2.37 11.35 -8.81
CA LEU A 415 -3.75 11.39 -9.31
C LEU A 415 -4.33 12.80 -9.19
N THR A 416 -4.02 13.53 -8.11
CA THR A 416 -4.38 14.94 -7.95
C THR A 416 -3.75 15.77 -9.08
N GLU A 417 -2.45 15.62 -9.34
CA GLU A 417 -1.74 16.32 -10.42
C GLU A 417 -2.32 16.00 -11.80
N LEU A 418 -2.66 14.73 -12.05
CA LEU A 418 -3.26 14.31 -13.32
C LEU A 418 -4.61 15.02 -13.56
N ILE A 419 -5.50 15.02 -12.55
CA ILE A 419 -6.82 15.68 -12.65
C ILE A 419 -6.65 17.19 -12.81
N LEU A 420 -5.73 17.80 -12.07
CA LEU A 420 -5.42 19.23 -12.20
C LEU A 420 -4.94 19.56 -13.61
N ARG A 421 -4.02 18.78 -14.18
CA ARG A 421 -3.49 18.97 -15.55
C ARG A 421 -4.59 18.87 -16.60
N GLU A 422 -5.49 17.91 -16.50
CA GLU A 422 -6.67 17.77 -17.37
C GLU A 422 -7.60 18.99 -17.31
N ASN A 423 -7.59 19.72 -16.18
CA ASN A 423 -8.37 20.95 -15.97
C ASN A 423 -7.56 22.24 -16.21
N GLY A 424 -6.35 22.16 -16.75
CA GLY A 424 -5.45 23.28 -16.99
C GLY A 424 -4.93 23.92 -15.71
N MET A 425 -4.78 23.15 -14.64
CA MET A 425 -4.33 23.60 -13.31
C MET A 425 -3.11 22.81 -12.84
N THR A 426 -2.46 23.33 -11.79
CA THR A 426 -1.31 22.71 -11.11
C THR A 426 -1.50 22.69 -9.60
N ALA A 427 -0.59 22.00 -8.88
CA ALA A 427 -0.47 22.07 -7.42
C ALA A 427 0.89 22.63 -7.02
N ASP A 428 0.97 23.35 -5.90
CA ASP A 428 2.25 23.76 -5.31
C ASP A 428 2.93 22.55 -4.65
N ILE A 429 3.77 21.87 -5.43
CA ILE A 429 4.52 20.67 -4.98
C ILE A 429 5.54 21.02 -3.91
N LYS A 430 6.13 22.21 -3.93
CA LYS A 430 7.10 22.63 -2.90
C LYS A 430 6.43 22.76 -1.53
N GLU A 431 5.25 23.34 -1.49
CA GLU A 431 4.46 23.44 -0.26
C GLU A 431 4.00 22.05 0.20
N PHE A 432 3.56 21.17 -0.72
CA PHE A 432 3.22 19.79 -0.41
C PHE A 432 4.40 19.02 0.22
N ASP A 433 5.59 19.13 -0.36
CA ASP A 433 6.81 18.49 0.14
C ASP A 433 7.21 19.04 1.50
N ALA A 434 7.01 20.34 1.75
CA ALA A 434 7.27 20.96 3.04
C ALA A 434 6.34 20.40 4.13
N GLU A 435 5.04 20.24 3.86
CA GLU A 435 4.08 19.61 4.78
C GLU A 435 4.43 18.13 5.05
N MET A 436 4.81 17.39 4.01
CA MET A 436 5.28 16.01 4.12
C MET A 436 6.54 15.91 4.98
N GLN A 437 7.50 16.81 4.79
CA GLN A 437 8.72 16.88 5.58
C GLN A 437 8.43 17.21 7.06
N GLN A 438 7.52 18.15 7.33
CA GLN A 438 7.12 18.48 8.70
C GLN A 438 6.49 17.27 9.41
N GLN A 439 5.66 16.50 8.72
CA GLN A 439 5.09 15.26 9.27
C GLN A 439 6.20 14.26 9.63
N LYS A 440 7.17 14.04 8.72
CA LYS A 440 8.32 13.16 8.95
C LYS A 440 9.24 13.66 10.07
N GLN A 441 9.42 14.99 10.18
CA GLN A 441 10.27 15.61 11.22
C GLN A 441 9.66 15.44 12.62
N ARG A 442 8.33 15.59 12.75
CA ARG A 442 7.62 15.34 14.03
C ARG A 442 7.83 13.91 14.52
N ALA A 443 7.89 12.94 13.60
CA ALA A 443 8.19 11.55 13.92
C ALA A 443 9.69 11.34 14.30
N ARG A 444 10.62 12.06 13.67
CA ARG A 444 12.07 11.95 13.93
C ARG A 444 12.55 12.65 15.21
N ASN A 445 11.99 13.79 15.58
CA ASN A 445 12.41 14.57 16.75
C ASN A 445 12.15 13.87 18.09
N ALA A 446 11.40 12.78 18.10
CA ALA A 446 11.18 11.94 19.28
C ALA A 446 12.36 10.99 19.59
N ALA A 447 13.39 10.88 18.74
CA ALA A 447 14.44 9.86 18.80
C ALA A 447 15.89 10.39 18.80
N ALA A 448 16.13 11.69 19.00
CA ALA A 448 17.49 12.25 18.98
C ALA A 448 18.32 11.77 20.18
N VAL A 449 19.49 11.18 19.90
CA VAL A 449 20.51 10.78 20.89
C VAL A 449 21.79 11.59 20.62
N GLU A 450 22.28 12.29 21.64
CA GLU A 450 23.60 12.94 21.57
C GLU A 450 24.67 11.94 22.00
N THR A 451 25.63 11.66 21.14
CA THR A 451 26.75 10.72 21.42
C THR A 451 28.06 11.44 21.64
N GLY A 452 28.79 11.06 22.68
CA GLY A 452 30.20 11.46 22.92
C GLY A 452 31.18 10.60 22.09
N ASP A 453 32.46 10.94 22.18
CA ASP A 453 33.54 10.19 21.52
C ASP A 453 33.85 8.87 22.22
N TRP A 454 34.34 7.87 21.46
CA TRP A 454 34.78 6.60 22.02
C TRP A 454 36.10 6.75 22.79
N ILE A 455 36.12 6.22 24.00
CA ILE A 455 37.34 6.04 24.81
C ILE A 455 37.74 4.57 24.69
N THR A 456 38.87 4.30 24.04
CA THR A 456 39.39 2.95 23.81
C THR A 456 40.32 2.57 24.97
N LEU A 457 40.04 1.43 25.61
CA LEU A 457 40.87 0.86 26.65
C LEU A 457 41.85 -0.18 26.10
N GLN A 458 41.36 -1.00 25.16
CA GLN A 458 42.09 -2.04 24.50
C GLN A 458 41.71 -2.09 23.00
N GLU A 459 42.68 -2.40 22.16
CA GLU A 459 42.40 -2.69 20.75
C GLU A 459 41.88 -4.12 20.62
N GLY A 460 40.87 -4.31 19.77
CA GLY A 460 40.27 -5.63 19.56
C GLY A 460 38.97 -5.58 18.73
N THR A 461 38.48 -6.76 18.39
CA THR A 461 37.22 -6.98 17.71
C THR A 461 36.27 -7.76 18.62
N THR A 462 34.98 -7.46 18.54
CA THR A 462 33.96 -8.17 19.32
C THR A 462 33.59 -9.49 18.66
N GLU A 463 33.58 -10.58 19.44
CA GLU A 463 33.05 -11.87 19.05
C GLU A 463 31.71 -12.12 19.74
N PHE A 464 30.68 -12.48 18.97
CA PHE A 464 29.38 -12.88 19.52
C PHE A 464 29.36 -14.38 19.81
N VAL A 465 29.24 -14.75 21.10
CA VAL A 465 29.23 -16.12 21.59
C VAL A 465 27.83 -16.59 22.07
N GLY A 466 26.83 -15.74 21.95
CA GLY A 466 25.52 -15.91 22.57
C GLY A 466 24.58 -16.92 21.90
N TYR A 467 25.00 -17.63 20.83
CA TYR A 467 24.27 -18.80 20.34
C TYR A 467 24.52 -20.04 21.21
N ASP A 468 25.67 -20.10 21.87
CA ASP A 468 26.11 -21.26 22.63
C ASP A 468 26.18 -20.99 24.14
N TYR A 469 26.34 -19.73 24.54
CA TYR A 469 26.55 -19.31 25.92
C TYR A 469 25.59 -18.19 26.33
N THR A 470 25.08 -18.25 27.54
CA THR A 470 24.30 -17.16 28.19
C THR A 470 25.15 -16.41 29.22
N GLU A 471 26.30 -16.97 29.59
CA GLU A 471 27.31 -16.37 30.47
C GLU A 471 28.68 -16.53 29.86
N TYR A 472 29.51 -15.49 29.89
CA TYR A 472 30.86 -15.55 29.34
C TYR A 472 31.77 -14.52 29.98
N GLU A 473 33.03 -14.90 30.28
CA GLU A 473 34.05 -13.98 30.77
C GLU A 473 34.50 -13.04 29.67
N THR A 474 34.54 -11.74 29.94
CA THR A 474 34.76 -10.70 28.94
C THR A 474 35.56 -9.51 29.50
N SER A 475 36.17 -8.73 28.62
CA SER A 475 36.82 -7.47 28.91
C SER A 475 36.21 -6.32 28.12
N ILE A 476 36.26 -5.12 28.70
CA ILE A 476 35.77 -3.91 28.01
C ILE A 476 36.83 -3.42 27.04
N LEU A 477 36.52 -3.33 25.76
CA LEU A 477 37.40 -2.78 24.72
C LEU A 477 37.35 -1.24 24.70
N ARG A 478 36.15 -0.67 24.72
CA ARG A 478 35.90 0.76 24.67
C ARG A 478 34.53 1.13 25.22
N TYR A 479 34.39 2.40 25.58
CA TYR A 479 33.09 2.94 26.03
C TYR A 479 32.94 4.38 25.60
N ARG A 480 31.66 4.88 25.60
CA ARG A 480 31.33 6.30 25.44
C ARG A 480 30.09 6.67 26.23
N GLN A 481 29.96 7.95 26.54
CA GLN A 481 28.79 8.53 27.18
C GLN A 481 27.79 8.98 26.10
N ILE A 482 26.49 8.77 26.35
CA ILE A 482 25.41 9.27 25.51
C ILE A 482 24.37 10.00 26.35
N LYS A 483 23.66 10.95 25.73
CA LYS A 483 22.47 11.58 26.34
C LYS A 483 21.23 11.25 25.54
N GLN A 484 20.24 10.69 26.20
CA GLN A 484 18.96 10.32 25.62
C GLN A 484 17.83 10.80 26.55
N LYS A 485 16.90 11.62 26.04
CA LYS A 485 15.75 12.16 26.82
C LYS A 485 16.14 12.70 28.20
N ASN A 486 17.20 13.50 28.30
CA ASN A 486 17.77 14.06 29.53
C ASN A 486 18.36 13.05 30.53
N GLN A 487 18.57 11.80 30.12
CA GLN A 487 19.30 10.80 30.89
C GLN A 487 20.70 10.60 30.32
N THR A 488 21.67 10.50 31.20
CA THR A 488 23.04 10.10 30.86
C THR A 488 23.12 8.58 30.89
N LEU A 489 23.53 7.96 29.80
CA LEU A 489 23.74 6.53 29.66
C LEU A 489 25.15 6.28 29.11
N PHE A 490 25.61 5.06 29.23
CA PHE A 490 26.92 4.64 28.73
C PHE A 490 26.73 3.51 27.72
N GLN A 491 27.54 3.55 26.68
CA GLN A 491 27.69 2.49 25.69
C GLN A 491 29.02 1.80 25.90
N ILE A 492 28.98 0.49 26.05
CA ILE A 492 30.17 -0.37 26.35
C ILE A 492 30.29 -1.40 25.21
N VAL A 493 31.53 -1.60 24.74
CA VAL A 493 31.88 -2.64 23.75
C VAL A 493 32.78 -3.65 24.44
N LEU A 494 32.44 -4.92 24.34
CA LEU A 494 33.10 -6.07 24.90
C LEU A 494 33.95 -6.81 23.85
N ASP A 495 35.01 -7.50 24.25
CA ASP A 495 35.80 -8.38 23.38
C ASP A 495 35.00 -9.65 22.98
N LYS A 496 34.28 -10.23 23.94
CA LYS A 496 33.34 -11.34 23.72
C LYS A 496 32.02 -11.03 24.36
N THR A 497 30.92 -11.34 23.69
CA THR A 497 29.60 -11.05 24.26
C THR A 497 28.60 -12.19 24.03
N PRO A 498 27.93 -12.64 25.12
CA PRO A 498 26.78 -13.51 24.99
C PRO A 498 25.49 -12.75 24.71
N PHE A 499 25.50 -11.40 24.77
CA PHE A 499 24.31 -10.55 24.55
C PHE A 499 23.99 -10.43 23.07
N TYR A 500 22.81 -10.84 22.68
CA TYR A 500 22.28 -10.61 21.33
C TYR A 500 22.00 -9.12 21.12
N ALA A 501 22.59 -8.54 20.12
CA ALA A 501 22.32 -7.15 19.75
C ALA A 501 21.08 -7.08 18.83
N GLU A 502 20.21 -6.08 19.06
CA GLU A 502 18.99 -5.85 18.28
C GLU A 502 19.25 -5.98 16.79
N SER A 503 18.60 -6.94 16.15
CA SER A 503 18.73 -7.23 14.72
C SER A 503 17.60 -8.14 14.25
N GLY A 504 17.24 -8.10 12.94
CA GLY A 504 16.25 -9.00 12.35
C GLY A 504 14.88 -8.95 13.01
N GLY A 505 14.51 -7.82 13.63
CA GLY A 505 13.25 -7.67 14.34
C GLY A 505 13.23 -8.18 15.79
N GLN A 506 14.28 -8.89 16.25
CA GLN A 506 14.41 -9.29 17.65
C GLN A 506 15.09 -8.18 18.45
N VAL A 507 14.51 -7.82 19.62
CA VAL A 507 15.10 -6.85 20.56
C VAL A 507 16.42 -7.35 21.13
N GLY A 508 17.25 -6.41 21.58
CA GLY A 508 18.53 -6.70 22.23
C GLY A 508 18.32 -7.33 23.61
N ASP A 509 19.28 -8.14 24.01
CA ASP A 509 19.29 -8.73 25.35
C ASP A 509 19.56 -7.72 26.45
N THR A 510 19.04 -8.04 27.60
CA THR A 510 19.34 -7.39 28.88
C THR A 510 20.04 -8.35 29.82
N GLY A 511 20.64 -7.84 30.89
CA GLY A 511 21.30 -8.66 31.91
C GLY A 511 22.26 -7.87 32.74
N VAL A 512 23.40 -8.46 33.13
CA VAL A 512 24.39 -7.80 34.00
C VAL A 512 25.82 -8.13 33.58
N LEU A 513 26.72 -7.19 33.85
CA LEU A 513 28.18 -7.41 33.89
C LEU A 513 28.59 -7.46 35.35
N VAL A 514 29.18 -8.56 35.80
CA VAL A 514 29.51 -8.81 37.19
C VAL A 514 31.01 -9.06 37.33
N ASN A 515 31.64 -8.42 38.29
CA ASN A 515 33.00 -8.78 38.78
C ASN A 515 33.04 -8.81 40.29
N GLU A 516 34.21 -8.97 40.87
CA GLU A 516 34.44 -9.04 42.33
C GLU A 516 34.02 -7.75 43.05
N PHE A 517 33.94 -6.62 42.34
CA PHE A 517 33.77 -5.29 42.95
C PHE A 517 32.34 -4.74 42.75
N GLU A 518 31.73 -5.06 41.62
CA GLU A 518 30.50 -4.39 41.20
C GLU A 518 29.63 -5.24 40.26
N THR A 519 28.37 -4.83 40.18
CA THR A 519 27.40 -5.36 39.21
C THR A 519 26.83 -4.19 38.41
N ILE A 520 26.94 -4.25 37.13
CA ILE A 520 26.47 -3.23 36.17
C ILE A 520 25.29 -3.79 35.34
N GLU A 521 24.11 -3.17 35.45
CA GLU A 521 22.93 -3.53 34.67
C GLU A 521 23.11 -3.15 33.18
N VAL A 522 22.97 -4.12 32.29
CA VAL A 522 22.83 -3.92 30.85
C VAL A 522 21.34 -3.83 30.54
N ILE A 523 20.87 -2.63 30.23
CA ILE A 523 19.44 -2.35 30.03
C ILE A 523 18.97 -2.60 28.58
N ASP A 524 19.91 -2.66 27.65
CA ASP A 524 19.65 -2.96 26.22
C ASP A 524 20.96 -3.28 25.49
N THR A 525 20.87 -4.00 24.38
CA THR A 525 22.02 -4.29 23.52
C THR A 525 21.66 -3.94 22.07
N LYS A 526 22.34 -2.95 21.52
CA LYS A 526 22.11 -2.42 20.17
C LYS A 526 23.23 -2.83 19.21
N LYS A 527 22.96 -2.70 17.93
CA LYS A 527 23.95 -2.95 16.87
C LYS A 527 24.23 -1.65 16.10
N GLU A 528 25.50 -1.26 16.05
CA GLU A 528 25.97 -0.12 15.26
C GLU A 528 27.12 -0.58 14.35
N ASN A 529 26.94 -0.48 13.03
CA ASN A 529 27.91 -0.96 12.04
C ASN A 529 28.44 -2.39 12.32
N ASN A 530 27.53 -3.31 12.60
CA ASN A 530 27.81 -4.70 12.99
C ASN A 530 28.50 -4.89 14.37
N LEU A 531 28.69 -3.82 15.13
CA LEU A 531 29.29 -3.87 16.45
C LEU A 531 28.18 -3.98 17.52
N PRO A 532 28.18 -5.02 18.38
CA PRO A 532 27.32 -5.09 19.54
C PRO A 532 27.70 -4.02 20.58
N ILE A 533 26.72 -3.25 21.04
CA ILE A 533 26.89 -2.17 21.99
C ILE A 533 25.95 -2.39 23.17
N HIS A 534 26.51 -2.51 24.38
CA HIS A 534 25.79 -2.71 25.62
C HIS A 534 25.47 -1.35 26.25
N ILE A 535 24.20 -1.08 26.54
CA ILE A 535 23.73 0.18 27.13
C ILE A 535 23.56 0.00 28.63
N THR A 536 24.22 0.86 29.41
CA THR A 536 24.18 0.84 30.87
C THR A 536 23.84 2.23 31.42
N LYS A 537 23.26 2.25 32.67
CA LYS A 537 22.97 3.49 33.39
C LYS A 537 24.20 4.05 34.13
N LYS A 538 25.18 3.18 34.41
CA LYS A 538 26.41 3.51 35.12
C LYS A 538 27.59 2.98 34.35
N LEU A 539 28.69 3.73 34.38
CA LEU A 539 29.97 3.25 33.91
C LEU A 539 30.64 2.44 35.07
N PRO A 540 31.22 1.26 34.78
CA PRO A 540 32.00 0.53 35.77
C PRO A 540 33.13 1.39 36.38
N GLU A 541 33.41 1.23 37.66
CA GLU A 541 34.52 1.90 38.33
C GLU A 541 35.86 1.19 38.01
N HIS A 542 35.81 -0.14 37.79
CA HIS A 542 36.99 -0.98 37.52
C HIS A 542 36.98 -1.45 36.06
N LEU A 543 37.19 -0.53 35.11
CA LEU A 543 37.12 -0.76 33.68
C LEU A 543 38.09 -1.81 33.13
N GLU A 544 39.23 -1.98 33.76
CA GLU A 544 40.30 -2.91 33.32
C GLU A 544 40.14 -4.33 33.92
N ALA A 545 39.22 -4.51 34.85
CA ALA A 545 38.93 -5.83 35.44
C ALA A 545 38.11 -6.69 34.47
N PRO A 546 38.32 -8.02 34.43
CA PRO A 546 37.44 -8.90 33.69
C PRO A 546 36.03 -8.92 34.32
N PHE A 547 35.03 -9.07 33.50
CA PHE A 547 33.64 -9.20 33.88
C PHE A 547 33.09 -10.56 33.46
N MET A 548 32.18 -11.13 34.23
CA MET A 548 31.28 -12.16 33.79
C MET A 548 30.04 -11.45 33.18
N ALA A 549 29.87 -11.58 31.88
CA ALA A 549 28.70 -11.09 31.16
C ALA A 549 27.58 -12.14 31.26
N CYS A 550 26.48 -11.82 31.97
CA CYS A 550 25.36 -12.73 32.22
C CYS A 550 24.09 -12.17 31.60
N VAL A 551 23.53 -12.89 30.63
CA VAL A 551 22.26 -12.56 30.00
C VAL A 551 21.09 -12.87 30.90
N ASP A 552 20.02 -12.09 30.88
CA ASP A 552 18.72 -12.42 31.49
C ASP A 552 18.11 -13.61 30.72
N THR A 553 18.30 -14.80 31.30
CA THR A 553 17.92 -16.07 30.65
C THR A 553 16.43 -16.25 30.44
N ASP A 554 15.59 -15.67 31.29
CA ASP A 554 14.15 -15.78 31.20
C ASP A 554 13.64 -14.93 30.01
N LYS A 555 14.12 -13.70 29.91
CA LYS A 555 13.80 -12.84 28.75
C LYS A 555 14.36 -13.41 27.44
N ARG A 556 15.57 -13.92 27.45
CA ARG A 556 16.18 -14.59 26.27
C ARG A 556 15.36 -15.78 25.83
N ALA A 557 14.92 -16.64 26.76
CA ALA A 557 14.10 -17.81 26.46
C ALA A 557 12.74 -17.41 25.89
N ALA A 558 12.10 -16.39 26.46
CA ALA A 558 10.84 -15.84 25.94
C ALA A 558 11.01 -15.24 24.53
N CYS A 559 12.07 -14.47 24.28
CA CYS A 559 12.40 -13.98 22.94
C CYS A 559 12.63 -15.14 21.95
N ALA A 560 13.40 -16.14 22.33
CA ALA A 560 13.68 -17.31 21.48
C ALA A 560 12.40 -18.09 21.15
N ALA A 561 11.46 -18.21 22.10
CA ALA A 561 10.16 -18.81 21.90
C ALA A 561 9.31 -18.01 20.90
N ASN A 562 9.20 -16.70 21.12
CA ASN A 562 8.47 -15.81 20.21
C ASN A 562 9.11 -15.77 18.82
N HIS A 563 10.45 -15.78 18.70
CA HIS A 563 11.13 -15.79 17.41
C HIS A 563 10.90 -17.09 16.65
N SER A 564 11.03 -18.23 17.34
CA SER A 564 10.76 -19.53 16.72
C SER A 564 9.29 -19.68 16.32
N ALA A 565 8.35 -19.15 17.13
CA ALA A 565 6.94 -19.08 16.76
C ALA A 565 6.68 -18.21 15.52
N THR A 566 7.47 -17.14 15.33
CA THR A 566 7.37 -16.27 14.14
C THR A 566 7.69 -17.06 12.86
N HIS A 567 8.71 -17.89 12.87
CA HIS A 567 9.03 -18.77 11.74
C HIS A 567 7.92 -19.78 11.44
N LEU A 568 7.35 -20.40 12.49
CA LEU A 568 6.24 -21.33 12.32
C LEU A 568 4.97 -20.61 11.83
N LEU A 569 4.77 -19.36 12.25
CA LEU A 569 3.66 -18.50 11.82
C LEU A 569 3.78 -18.14 10.34
N ASP A 570 4.96 -17.71 9.87
CA ASP A 570 5.19 -17.42 8.46
C ASP A 570 4.88 -18.64 7.58
N ALA A 571 5.42 -19.79 7.93
CA ALA A 571 5.15 -21.03 7.22
C ALA A 571 3.67 -21.42 7.20
N ALA A 572 2.94 -21.22 8.32
CA ALA A 572 1.52 -21.53 8.42
C ALA A 572 0.66 -20.52 7.63
N LEU A 573 1.02 -19.24 7.63
CA LEU A 573 0.35 -18.21 6.83
C LEU A 573 0.50 -18.49 5.33
N ARG A 574 1.68 -18.92 4.87
CA ARG A 574 1.88 -19.36 3.48
C ARG A 574 1.05 -20.58 3.12
N GLU A 575 0.96 -21.54 4.03
CA GLU A 575 0.16 -22.76 3.84
C GLU A 575 -1.35 -22.46 3.72
N VAL A 576 -1.87 -21.51 4.51
CA VAL A 576 -3.31 -21.17 4.56
C VAL A 576 -3.70 -20.11 3.52
N LEU A 577 -2.88 -19.06 3.35
CA LEU A 577 -3.21 -17.89 2.54
C LEU A 577 -2.57 -17.93 1.15
N GLY A 578 -1.46 -18.69 0.97
CA GLY A 578 -0.73 -18.86 -0.28
C GLY A 578 0.66 -18.24 -0.29
N ASP A 579 1.43 -18.58 -1.33
CA ASP A 579 2.87 -18.25 -1.48
C ASP A 579 3.18 -16.76 -1.65
N HIS A 580 2.15 -15.91 -1.87
CA HIS A 580 2.29 -14.45 -1.94
C HIS A 580 2.56 -13.80 -0.56
N VAL A 581 2.39 -14.55 0.52
CA VAL A 581 2.73 -14.11 1.88
C VAL A 581 4.24 -13.93 1.97
N GLU A 582 4.68 -12.71 2.23
CA GLU A 582 6.08 -12.34 2.45
C GLU A 582 6.17 -11.44 3.67
N GLN A 583 7.18 -11.66 4.50
CA GLN A 583 7.44 -10.77 5.64
C GLN A 583 7.75 -9.36 5.16
N LYS A 584 7.04 -8.37 5.72
CA LYS A 584 7.29 -6.92 5.50
C LYS A 584 7.85 -6.22 6.72
N GLY A 585 7.73 -6.85 7.87
CA GLY A 585 8.31 -6.39 9.14
C GLY A 585 8.12 -7.44 10.22
N SER A 586 8.95 -7.38 11.25
CA SER A 586 8.86 -8.23 12.42
C SER A 586 9.29 -7.46 13.66
N LEU A 587 8.71 -7.79 14.80
CA LEU A 587 9.18 -7.36 16.12
C LEU A 587 8.99 -8.52 17.08
N VAL A 588 10.08 -8.95 17.68
CA VAL A 588 10.11 -10.05 18.65
C VAL A 588 10.64 -9.51 19.98
N THR A 589 9.79 -9.56 20.99
CA THR A 589 10.08 -9.14 22.35
C THR A 589 9.89 -10.32 23.32
N PRO A 590 10.28 -10.22 24.60
CA PRO A 590 9.94 -11.25 25.58
C PRO A 590 8.42 -11.44 25.74
N ASP A 591 7.64 -10.38 25.59
CA ASP A 591 6.19 -10.36 25.85
C ASP A 591 5.34 -10.81 24.67
N SER A 592 5.81 -10.58 23.44
CA SER A 592 5.02 -10.81 22.22
C SER A 592 5.85 -10.92 20.97
N LEU A 593 5.26 -11.50 19.95
CA LEU A 593 5.71 -11.37 18.57
C LEU A 593 4.72 -10.52 17.76
N ARG A 594 5.25 -9.77 16.81
CA ARG A 594 4.50 -9.03 15.79
C ARG A 594 5.04 -9.39 14.42
N PHE A 595 4.15 -9.76 13.52
CA PHE A 595 4.49 -10.14 12.16
C PHE A 595 3.66 -9.35 11.15
N ASP A 596 4.35 -8.55 10.35
CA ASP A 596 3.76 -7.77 9.26
C ASP A 596 4.05 -8.48 7.94
N PHE A 597 3.02 -8.75 7.15
CA PHE A 597 3.15 -9.56 5.94
C PHE A 597 2.28 -9.04 4.79
N SER A 598 2.67 -9.38 3.56
CA SER A 598 1.89 -9.04 2.37
C SER A 598 0.63 -9.89 2.29
N HIS A 599 -0.53 -9.24 2.34
CA HIS A 599 -1.82 -9.86 2.05
C HIS A 599 -2.85 -8.78 1.71
N PHE A 600 -3.69 -9.06 0.74
CA PHE A 600 -4.58 -8.08 0.10
C PHE A 600 -5.93 -7.88 0.80
N GLN A 601 -6.34 -8.80 1.67
CA GLN A 601 -7.63 -8.75 2.39
C GLN A 601 -7.45 -8.97 3.89
N LYS A 602 -8.55 -8.77 4.65
CA LYS A 602 -8.59 -9.14 6.07
C LYS A 602 -8.51 -10.66 6.20
N VAL A 603 -7.65 -11.16 7.09
CA VAL A 603 -7.61 -12.59 7.43
C VAL A 603 -8.85 -12.91 8.26
N THR A 604 -9.59 -13.92 7.84
CA THR A 604 -10.83 -14.32 8.51
C THR A 604 -10.55 -15.04 9.82
N ASP A 605 -11.53 -15.05 10.72
CA ASP A 605 -11.41 -15.75 12.00
C ASP A 605 -11.20 -17.27 11.82
N GLU A 606 -11.69 -17.83 10.72
CA GLU A 606 -11.47 -19.23 10.37
C GLU A 606 -10.03 -19.48 9.91
N GLU A 607 -9.49 -18.63 9.04
CA GLU A 607 -8.09 -18.69 8.60
C GLU A 607 -7.14 -18.50 9.78
N ILE A 608 -7.44 -17.55 10.69
CA ILE A 608 -6.67 -17.37 11.93
C ILE A 608 -6.64 -18.65 12.77
N ARG A 609 -7.81 -19.30 12.96
CA ARG A 609 -7.88 -20.56 13.68
C ARG A 609 -7.08 -21.66 13.00
N GLN A 610 -7.14 -21.77 11.68
CA GLN A 610 -6.36 -22.75 10.94
C GLN A 610 -4.85 -22.51 11.11
N VAL A 611 -4.38 -21.29 10.99
CA VAL A 611 -2.98 -20.90 11.23
C VAL A 611 -2.55 -21.27 12.65
N GLU A 612 -3.34 -20.91 13.67
CA GLU A 612 -3.07 -21.29 15.07
C GLU A 612 -2.98 -22.80 15.25
N HIS A 613 -3.90 -23.56 14.65
CA HIS A 613 -3.89 -25.01 14.72
C HIS A 613 -2.64 -25.63 14.13
N ILE A 614 -2.19 -25.15 12.96
CA ILE A 614 -0.98 -25.61 12.29
C ILE A 614 0.25 -25.31 13.16
N VAL A 615 0.40 -24.09 13.64
CA VAL A 615 1.54 -23.69 14.49
C VAL A 615 1.56 -24.51 15.77
N ASN A 616 0.45 -24.60 16.48
CA ASN A 616 0.37 -25.36 17.72
C ASN A 616 0.53 -26.88 17.51
N ALA A 617 0.17 -27.43 16.33
CA ALA A 617 0.47 -28.80 15.99
C ALA A 617 1.99 -29.03 15.83
N LYS A 618 2.70 -28.11 15.18
CA LYS A 618 4.16 -28.13 15.04
C LYS A 618 4.87 -27.95 16.40
N ILE A 619 4.32 -27.14 17.29
CA ILE A 619 4.80 -27.00 18.67
C ILE A 619 4.68 -28.32 19.42
N ARG A 620 3.51 -28.96 19.40
CA ARG A 620 3.28 -30.26 20.05
C ARG A 620 4.10 -31.40 19.46
N ALA A 621 4.47 -31.29 18.16
CA ALA A 621 5.35 -32.26 17.52
C ALA A 621 6.79 -32.22 18.03
N ASN A 622 7.15 -31.20 18.80
CA ASN A 622 8.46 -31.01 19.41
C ASN A 622 9.62 -31.19 18.44
N ILE A 623 9.54 -30.50 17.31
CA ILE A 623 10.51 -30.61 16.20
C ILE A 623 11.84 -30.01 16.65
N PRO A 624 12.95 -30.74 16.57
CA PRO A 624 14.27 -30.24 16.96
C PRO A 624 14.76 -29.17 15.99
N LEU A 625 15.47 -28.18 16.51
CA LEU A 625 16.19 -27.19 15.72
C LEU A 625 17.29 -27.87 14.89
N LYS A 626 17.30 -27.56 13.59
CA LYS A 626 18.47 -27.77 12.74
C LYS A 626 19.05 -26.40 12.38
N GLU A 627 20.30 -26.19 12.70
CA GLU A 627 21.01 -24.95 12.48
C GLU A 627 22.20 -25.20 11.56
N TYR A 628 22.28 -24.38 10.50
CA TYR A 628 23.39 -24.37 9.55
C TYR A 628 24.10 -23.03 9.70
N ARG A 629 25.31 -23.06 10.29
CA ARG A 629 26.09 -21.83 10.55
C ARG A 629 27.11 -21.61 9.46
N ASN A 630 27.21 -20.36 8.97
CA ASN A 630 28.25 -19.92 8.06
C ASN A 630 28.36 -20.76 6.78
N ILE A 631 27.21 -21.11 6.16
CA ILE A 631 27.18 -21.82 4.87
C ILE A 631 27.14 -20.83 3.70
N PRO A 632 27.61 -21.20 2.50
CA PRO A 632 27.45 -20.38 1.31
C PRO A 632 25.97 -20.09 1.02
N ILE A 633 25.67 -18.87 0.54
CA ILE A 633 24.29 -18.45 0.26
C ILE A 633 23.62 -19.34 -0.79
N GLU A 634 24.37 -19.83 -1.77
CA GLU A 634 23.84 -20.72 -2.80
C GLU A 634 23.43 -22.10 -2.23
N GLU A 635 24.23 -22.66 -1.32
CA GLU A 635 23.87 -23.88 -0.60
C GLU A 635 22.60 -23.70 0.24
N ALA A 636 22.45 -22.54 0.88
CA ALA A 636 21.26 -22.20 1.65
C ALA A 636 19.99 -22.09 0.76
N LYS A 637 20.14 -21.58 -0.46
CA LYS A 637 19.04 -21.54 -1.46
C LYS A 637 18.67 -22.93 -1.96
N GLU A 638 19.67 -23.81 -2.17
CA GLU A 638 19.44 -25.21 -2.55
C GLU A 638 18.67 -25.99 -1.47
N LEU A 639 18.85 -25.66 -0.18
CA LEU A 639 18.05 -26.19 0.92
C LEU A 639 16.59 -25.70 0.91
N GLY A 640 16.26 -24.76 0.03
CA GLY A 640 14.94 -24.12 -0.02
C GLY A 640 14.72 -23.06 1.07
N ALA A 641 15.79 -22.50 1.63
CA ALA A 641 15.70 -21.50 2.67
C ALA A 641 15.15 -20.16 2.12
N ILE A 642 14.17 -19.61 2.81
CA ILE A 642 13.52 -18.33 2.48
C ILE A 642 14.40 -17.20 3.00
N ALA A 643 14.77 -16.27 2.09
CA ALA A 643 15.45 -15.03 2.43
C ALA A 643 14.43 -13.91 2.64
N LEU A 644 14.65 -13.04 3.62
CA LEU A 644 13.82 -11.86 3.84
C LEU A 644 14.00 -10.85 2.70
N PHE A 645 12.90 -10.37 2.16
CA PHE A 645 12.90 -9.41 1.07
C PHE A 645 13.56 -8.09 1.46
N GLY A 646 14.58 -7.68 0.70
CA GLY A 646 15.26 -6.38 0.86
C GLY A 646 16.38 -6.34 1.89
N GLU A 647 16.74 -7.46 2.51
CA GLU A 647 17.98 -7.57 3.29
C GLU A 647 19.17 -7.94 2.41
N LYS A 648 20.31 -7.28 2.67
CA LYS A 648 21.58 -7.61 2.02
C LYS A 648 22.29 -8.67 2.86
N TYR A 649 22.34 -9.89 2.35
CA TYR A 649 23.12 -10.96 2.95
C TYR A 649 24.55 -10.95 2.40
N GLY A 650 25.52 -11.36 3.24
CA GLY A 650 26.88 -11.63 2.76
C GLY A 650 26.95 -12.95 1.98
N ASP A 651 28.15 -13.29 1.49
CA ASP A 651 28.40 -14.55 0.76
C ASP A 651 28.10 -15.80 1.59
N ARG A 652 28.06 -15.67 2.91
CA ARG A 652 27.82 -16.73 3.88
C ARG A 652 26.72 -16.35 4.87
N VAL A 653 25.83 -17.29 5.15
CA VAL A 653 24.60 -17.08 5.91
C VAL A 653 24.40 -18.12 7.01
N ARG A 654 23.51 -17.81 7.95
CA ARG A 654 22.99 -18.76 8.93
C ARG A 654 21.55 -19.11 8.54
N VAL A 655 21.22 -20.42 8.56
CA VAL A 655 19.89 -20.94 8.26
C VAL A 655 19.34 -21.68 9.46
N ILE A 656 18.07 -21.41 9.76
CA ILE A 656 17.28 -22.06 10.83
C ILE A 656 16.21 -22.92 10.19
N GLN A 657 16.11 -24.17 10.65
CA GLN A 657 15.10 -25.11 10.16
C GLN A 657 14.33 -25.77 11.30
N PHE A 658 12.99 -25.67 11.24
CA PHE A 658 12.04 -26.44 12.03
C PHE A 658 11.10 -27.21 11.09
N GLY A 659 11.48 -28.44 10.76
CA GLY A 659 10.73 -29.26 9.79
C GLY A 659 10.68 -28.62 8.39
N SER A 660 9.48 -28.20 7.97
CA SER A 660 9.28 -27.54 6.67
C SER A 660 9.55 -26.02 6.68
N SER A 661 9.70 -25.39 7.84
CA SER A 661 10.11 -23.97 7.93
C SER A 661 11.62 -23.90 7.86
N ILE A 662 12.14 -23.24 6.82
CA ILE A 662 13.59 -23.08 6.56
C ILE A 662 13.83 -21.63 6.16
N GLU A 663 14.58 -20.88 6.98
CA GLU A 663 14.72 -19.43 6.78
C GLU A 663 16.14 -18.95 7.09
N PHE A 664 16.58 -17.89 6.40
CA PHE A 664 17.78 -17.15 6.75
C PHE A 664 17.51 -16.35 8.02
N CYS A 665 18.23 -16.67 9.11
CA CYS A 665 17.97 -16.00 10.38
C CYS A 665 19.21 -15.89 11.27
N GLY A 666 19.47 -14.65 11.75
CA GLY A 666 20.53 -14.36 12.72
C GLY A 666 20.04 -14.34 14.19
N GLY A 667 18.74 -14.55 14.46
CA GLY A 667 18.15 -14.44 15.78
C GLY A 667 18.40 -15.66 16.69
N THR A 668 17.93 -15.56 17.94
CA THR A 668 17.99 -16.68 18.89
C THR A 668 16.75 -17.54 18.81
N HIS A 669 16.90 -18.85 18.95
CA HIS A 669 15.82 -19.83 18.79
C HIS A 669 15.81 -20.87 19.88
N VAL A 670 14.65 -21.50 20.09
CA VAL A 670 14.50 -22.64 21.00
C VAL A 670 15.18 -23.88 20.44
N ALA A 671 15.63 -24.78 21.31
CA ALA A 671 16.26 -26.03 20.90
C ALA A 671 15.29 -27.00 20.20
N ALA A 672 14.01 -26.91 20.53
CA ALA A 672 12.93 -27.67 19.88
C ALA A 672 11.62 -26.88 20.01
N THR A 673 10.70 -27.10 19.07
CA THR A 673 9.43 -26.33 19.02
C THR A 673 8.57 -26.49 20.25
N GLY A 674 8.69 -27.61 20.99
CA GLY A 674 7.98 -27.81 22.26
C GLY A 674 8.34 -26.79 23.35
N ASN A 675 9.54 -26.20 23.32
CA ASN A 675 9.95 -25.15 24.23
C ASN A 675 9.23 -23.80 24.01
N ILE A 676 8.47 -23.65 22.94
CA ILE A 676 7.61 -22.48 22.70
C ILE A 676 6.42 -22.48 23.65
N GLY A 677 5.95 -23.68 24.09
CA GLY A 677 4.74 -23.86 24.89
C GLY A 677 3.49 -23.83 23.99
N MET A 678 2.73 -22.79 24.03
CA MET A 678 1.54 -22.57 23.18
C MET A 678 1.64 -21.20 22.51
N MET A 679 1.15 -21.07 21.28
CA MET A 679 0.98 -19.79 20.61
C MET A 679 -0.50 -19.41 20.51
N LYS A 680 -0.82 -18.13 20.75
CA LYS A 680 -2.15 -17.55 20.56
C LYS A 680 -2.07 -16.23 19.83
N ILE A 681 -2.79 -16.09 18.71
CA ILE A 681 -2.95 -14.83 17.98
C ILE A 681 -3.93 -13.96 18.77
N VAL A 682 -3.52 -12.73 19.10
CA VAL A 682 -4.31 -11.77 19.89
C VAL A 682 -4.93 -10.67 19.06
N SER A 683 -4.30 -10.31 17.93
CA SER A 683 -4.85 -9.31 17.03
C SER A 683 -4.47 -9.59 15.58
N GLU A 684 -5.34 -9.17 14.66
CA GLU A 684 -5.13 -9.08 13.24
C GLU A 684 -5.63 -7.72 12.75
N SER A 685 -4.78 -6.97 12.05
CA SER A 685 -5.11 -5.61 11.61
C SER A 685 -4.41 -5.23 10.30
N SER A 686 -4.90 -4.17 9.65
CA SER A 686 -4.22 -3.56 8.51
C SER A 686 -3.21 -2.52 8.99
N VAL A 687 -1.99 -2.57 8.47
CA VAL A 687 -0.94 -1.58 8.73
C VAL A 687 -0.84 -0.59 7.58
N ALA A 688 -0.91 -1.13 6.36
CA ALA A 688 -0.90 -0.38 5.13
C ALA A 688 -1.70 -1.16 4.08
N ALA A 689 -2.01 -0.53 2.97
CA ALA A 689 -2.66 -1.24 1.87
C ALA A 689 -1.77 -2.39 1.37
N GLY A 690 -2.33 -3.60 1.34
CA GLY A 690 -1.61 -4.83 1.00
C GLY A 690 -0.65 -5.35 2.09
N VAL A 691 -0.68 -4.79 3.31
CA VAL A 691 0.11 -5.26 4.45
C VAL A 691 -0.79 -5.49 5.65
N ARG A 692 -0.80 -6.72 6.14
CA ARG A 692 -1.51 -7.15 7.34
C ARG A 692 -0.53 -7.34 8.49
N ARG A 693 -1.01 -7.18 9.71
CA ARG A 693 -0.27 -7.39 10.95
C ARG A 693 -0.95 -8.44 11.80
N ILE A 694 -0.18 -9.40 12.27
CA ILE A 694 -0.56 -10.31 13.33
C ILE A 694 0.29 -10.01 14.56
N GLU A 695 -0.35 -9.98 15.74
CA GLU A 695 0.31 -9.99 17.04
C GLU A 695 -0.08 -11.27 17.75
N ALA A 696 0.89 -11.92 18.39
CA ALA A 696 0.68 -13.18 19.08
C ALA A 696 1.54 -13.28 20.35
N TYR A 697 1.09 -14.11 21.26
CA TYR A 697 1.76 -14.47 22.50
C TYR A 697 2.21 -15.93 22.48
N THR A 698 3.25 -16.26 23.24
CA THR A 698 3.71 -17.64 23.45
C THR A 698 3.90 -17.94 24.94
N GLY A 699 3.95 -19.24 25.28
CA GLY A 699 4.34 -19.74 26.60
C GLY A 699 3.59 -19.10 27.76
N ALA A 700 4.32 -18.63 28.77
CA ALA A 700 3.78 -18.04 30.00
C ALA A 700 2.81 -16.88 29.73
N ARG A 701 3.02 -16.09 28.66
CA ARG A 701 2.14 -14.99 28.33
C ARG A 701 0.74 -15.46 27.89
N VAL A 702 0.65 -16.65 27.27
CA VAL A 702 -0.64 -17.28 26.95
C VAL A 702 -1.32 -17.79 28.22
N GLU A 703 -0.57 -18.33 29.17
CA GLU A 703 -1.11 -18.74 30.47
C GLU A 703 -1.73 -17.57 31.23
N GLU A 704 -1.00 -16.44 31.33
CA GLU A 704 -1.53 -15.20 31.95
C GLU A 704 -2.82 -14.72 31.29
N MET A 705 -2.86 -14.77 29.95
CA MET A 705 -4.06 -14.39 29.18
C MET A 705 -5.25 -15.32 29.47
N LEU A 706 -5.00 -16.64 29.58
CA LEU A 706 -6.04 -17.61 29.89
C LEU A 706 -6.56 -17.43 31.33
N ASP A 707 -5.66 -17.17 32.27
CA ASP A 707 -6.04 -16.87 33.66
C ASP A 707 -6.90 -15.61 33.76
N ALA A 708 -6.50 -14.52 33.10
CA ALA A 708 -7.28 -13.28 33.06
C ALA A 708 -8.68 -13.51 32.45
N PHE A 709 -8.73 -14.31 31.35
CA PHE A 709 -10.01 -14.69 30.73
C PHE A 709 -10.88 -15.52 31.69
N GLN A 710 -10.29 -16.49 32.38
CA GLN A 710 -11.00 -17.33 33.36
C GLN A 710 -11.53 -16.50 34.53
N ASP A 711 -10.74 -15.56 35.05
CA ASP A 711 -11.16 -14.64 36.11
C ASP A 711 -12.33 -13.77 35.67
N THR A 712 -12.23 -13.18 34.47
CA THR A 712 -13.32 -12.39 33.86
C THR A 712 -14.59 -13.23 33.73
N MET A 713 -14.47 -14.47 33.25
CA MET A 713 -15.61 -15.37 33.11
C MET A 713 -16.23 -15.76 34.47
N ARG A 714 -15.40 -15.94 35.50
CA ARG A 714 -15.85 -16.19 36.85
C ARG A 714 -16.64 -15.00 37.40
N ASP A 715 -16.10 -13.79 37.22
CA ASP A 715 -16.75 -12.57 37.70
C ASP A 715 -18.09 -12.34 36.98
N LEU A 716 -18.12 -12.51 35.64
CA LEU A 716 -19.36 -12.43 34.88
C LEU A 716 -20.38 -13.46 35.32
N LYS A 717 -19.98 -14.72 35.58
CA LYS A 717 -20.88 -15.75 36.09
C LYS A 717 -21.44 -15.37 37.47
N ALA A 718 -20.62 -14.79 38.34
CA ALA A 718 -21.04 -14.34 39.69
C ALA A 718 -22.13 -13.25 39.60
N LEU A 719 -22.00 -12.29 38.65
CA LEU A 719 -23.01 -11.25 38.40
C LEU A 719 -24.36 -11.83 37.98
N PHE A 720 -24.39 -13.00 37.34
CA PHE A 720 -25.59 -13.69 36.86
C PHE A 720 -25.91 -14.94 37.71
N ASN A 721 -25.66 -14.91 39.02
CA ASN A 721 -25.99 -15.98 39.97
C ASN A 721 -25.43 -17.34 39.58
N ASN A 722 -24.22 -17.37 39.01
CA ASN A 722 -23.54 -18.58 38.49
C ASN A 722 -24.36 -19.37 37.46
N ALA A 723 -25.12 -18.68 36.63
CA ALA A 723 -25.94 -19.29 35.58
C ALA A 723 -25.11 -20.25 34.70
N PRO A 724 -25.57 -21.50 34.48
CA PRO A 724 -24.86 -22.46 33.62
C PRO A 724 -24.72 -21.98 32.17
N ASP A 725 -25.77 -21.35 31.67
CA ASP A 725 -25.77 -20.64 30.37
C ASP A 725 -25.72 -19.13 30.60
N LEU A 726 -24.48 -18.61 30.67
CA LEU A 726 -24.23 -17.18 30.87
C LEU A 726 -24.79 -16.34 29.71
N SER A 727 -24.62 -16.82 28.47
CA SER A 727 -25.08 -16.09 27.27
C SER A 727 -26.60 -15.97 27.21
N GLY A 728 -27.31 -17.05 27.64
CA GLY A 728 -28.77 -17.04 27.78
C GLY A 728 -29.23 -16.11 28.88
N ALA A 729 -28.53 -16.10 30.05
CA ALA A 729 -28.83 -15.20 31.16
C ALA A 729 -28.67 -13.72 30.77
N ILE A 730 -27.59 -13.37 30.05
CA ILE A 730 -27.35 -11.99 29.57
C ILE A 730 -28.45 -11.58 28.57
N ARG A 731 -28.81 -12.44 27.61
CA ARG A 731 -29.87 -12.15 26.66
C ARG A 731 -31.20 -11.90 27.36
N LYS A 732 -31.57 -12.75 28.29
CA LYS A 732 -32.79 -12.60 29.09
C LYS A 732 -32.79 -11.26 29.83
N TYR A 733 -31.67 -10.89 30.47
CA TYR A 733 -31.55 -9.60 31.17
C TYR A 733 -31.70 -8.39 30.23
N ILE A 734 -31.14 -8.48 29.00
CA ILE A 734 -31.28 -7.42 27.99
C ILE A 734 -32.74 -7.30 27.55
N GLU A 735 -33.45 -8.42 27.35
CA GLU A 735 -34.87 -8.44 26.99
C GLU A 735 -35.76 -7.90 28.10
N GLU A 736 -35.51 -8.32 29.36
CA GLU A 736 -36.21 -7.79 30.54
C GLU A 736 -35.98 -6.27 30.68
N ASN A 737 -34.76 -5.80 30.53
CA ASN A 737 -34.44 -4.38 30.62
C ASN A 737 -35.13 -3.56 29.50
N ALA A 738 -35.18 -4.09 28.29
CA ALA A 738 -35.92 -3.46 27.16
C ALA A 738 -37.41 -3.43 27.47
N GLY A 739 -37.99 -4.51 28.01
CA GLY A 739 -39.37 -4.59 28.45
C GLY A 739 -39.71 -3.59 29.54
N LEU A 740 -38.87 -3.50 30.59
CA LEU A 740 -39.04 -2.52 31.68
C LEU A 740 -38.94 -1.08 31.16
N LYS A 741 -38.02 -0.76 30.30
CA LYS A 741 -37.94 0.59 29.67
C LYS A 741 -39.22 0.95 28.94
N LYS A 742 -39.77 0.02 28.14
CA LYS A 742 -41.03 0.22 27.45
C LYS A 742 -42.20 0.42 28.42
N GLN A 743 -42.29 -0.38 29.49
CA GLN A 743 -43.30 -0.21 30.53
C GLN A 743 -43.20 1.15 31.21
N VAL A 744 -41.99 1.63 31.54
CA VAL A 744 -41.74 2.96 32.08
C VAL A 744 -42.21 4.04 31.11
N GLU A 745 -41.89 3.92 29.82
CA GLU A 745 -42.33 4.87 28.79
C GLU A 745 -43.87 4.90 28.67
N ASP A 746 -44.52 3.74 28.65
CA ASP A 746 -45.98 3.64 28.58
C ASP A 746 -46.66 4.23 29.82
N PHE A 747 -46.10 3.94 31.01
CA PHE A 747 -46.56 4.53 32.28
C PHE A 747 -46.39 6.06 32.31
N MET A 748 -45.27 6.58 31.76
CA MET A 748 -45.03 8.02 31.66
C MET A 748 -46.04 8.68 30.73
N LYS A 749 -46.37 8.04 29.57
CA LYS A 749 -47.41 8.53 28.66
C LYS A 749 -48.80 8.55 29.31
N GLU A 750 -49.16 7.53 30.06
CA GLU A 750 -50.43 7.48 30.79
C GLU A 750 -50.49 8.59 31.85
N LYS A 751 -49.45 8.81 32.62
CA LYS A 751 -49.33 9.93 33.55
C LYS A 751 -49.42 11.30 32.84
N GLU A 752 -48.77 11.43 31.70
CA GLU A 752 -48.86 12.64 30.88
C GLU A 752 -50.32 12.94 30.46
N ALA A 753 -51.04 11.90 29.97
CA ALA A 753 -52.43 12.05 29.59
C ALA A 753 -53.34 12.41 30.79
N GLN A 754 -53.19 11.75 31.95
CA GLN A 754 -53.94 12.04 33.18
C GLN A 754 -53.65 13.47 33.70
N LEU A 755 -52.38 13.91 33.62
CA LEU A 755 -52.01 15.24 34.04
C LEU A 755 -52.62 16.30 33.09
N LYS A 756 -52.56 16.10 31.80
CA LYS A 756 -53.19 16.96 30.81
C LYS A 756 -54.70 17.13 31.04
N GLU A 757 -55.41 16.00 31.28
CA GLU A 757 -56.83 16.03 31.55
C GLU A 757 -57.15 16.87 32.80
N LYS A 758 -56.41 16.70 33.90
CA LYS A 758 -56.48 17.49 35.12
C LYS A 758 -56.29 19.00 34.85
N LEU A 759 -55.30 19.33 34.01
CA LEU A 759 -55.01 20.73 33.67
C LEU A 759 -56.11 21.36 32.81
N LEU A 760 -56.70 20.59 31.92
CA LEU A 760 -57.90 21.07 31.16
C LEU A 760 -59.10 21.32 32.03
N GLN A 761 -59.35 20.52 33.09
CA GLN A 761 -60.45 20.72 34.08
C GLN A 761 -60.22 21.93 34.99
N ASN A 762 -58.98 22.42 35.16
CA ASN A 762 -58.60 23.51 36.03
C ASN A 762 -58.24 24.81 35.31
N ILE A 763 -58.76 25.03 34.11
CA ILE A 763 -58.57 26.29 33.37
C ILE A 763 -59.29 27.42 34.09
N GLN A 764 -58.54 28.50 34.37
CA GLN A 764 -59.09 29.75 34.87
C GLN A 764 -59.21 30.79 33.79
N GLU A 765 -60.36 31.52 33.72
CA GLU A 765 -60.47 32.58 32.76
C GLU A 765 -60.25 33.92 33.47
N VAL A 766 -59.17 34.61 33.06
CA VAL A 766 -58.81 35.94 33.65
C VAL A 766 -58.68 36.91 32.46
N ASN A 767 -59.48 37.98 32.53
CA ASN A 767 -59.52 39.03 31.48
C ASN A 767 -59.68 38.50 30.06
N GLY A 768 -60.44 37.40 29.85
CA GLY A 768 -60.60 36.77 28.54
C GLY A 768 -59.49 35.84 28.13
N THR A 769 -58.50 35.61 29.00
CA THR A 769 -57.36 34.69 28.77
C THR A 769 -57.57 33.41 29.58
N LYS A 770 -57.36 32.23 28.91
CA LYS A 770 -57.46 30.93 29.54
C LYS A 770 -56.11 30.58 30.19
N VAL A 771 -56.05 30.76 31.49
CA VAL A 771 -54.80 30.55 32.27
C VAL A 771 -54.78 29.14 32.84
N ILE A 772 -53.72 28.46 32.58
CA ILE A 772 -53.38 27.18 33.19
C ILE A 772 -52.08 27.35 34.00
N LYS A 773 -52.27 27.34 35.33
CA LYS A 773 -51.19 27.46 36.29
C LYS A 773 -50.97 26.09 36.96
N PHE A 774 -49.72 25.66 37.02
CA PHE A 774 -49.36 24.34 37.51
C PHE A 774 -48.01 24.34 38.22
N CYS A 775 -47.95 23.76 39.41
CA CYS A 775 -46.70 23.46 40.14
C CYS A 775 -46.71 22.05 40.63
N ALA A 776 -45.64 21.30 40.37
CA ALA A 776 -45.49 19.92 40.84
C ALA A 776 -44.01 19.48 41.00
N ALA A 777 -43.82 18.49 41.85
CA ALA A 777 -42.54 17.80 41.96
C ALA A 777 -42.56 16.50 41.19
N MET A 778 -41.35 15.99 40.87
CA MET A 778 -41.09 14.66 40.24
C MET A 778 -41.66 14.54 38.80
N ILE A 779 -41.80 15.64 38.07
CA ILE A 779 -42.21 15.62 36.65
C ILE A 779 -41.05 16.09 35.79
N PRO A 780 -40.58 15.26 34.79
CA PRO A 780 -39.57 15.64 33.87
C PRO A 780 -39.94 16.83 32.99
N ALA A 781 -38.98 17.67 32.65
CA ALA A 781 -39.18 18.83 31.79
C ALA A 781 -39.79 18.49 30.41
N ASP A 782 -39.37 17.38 29.83
CA ASP A 782 -39.90 16.91 28.52
C ASP A 782 -41.41 16.57 28.61
N THR A 783 -41.85 15.94 29.68
CA THR A 783 -43.28 15.69 29.93
C THR A 783 -44.09 17.01 29.94
N VAL A 784 -43.61 18.02 30.67
CA VAL A 784 -44.29 19.36 30.72
C VAL A 784 -44.30 20.04 29.38
N LYS A 785 -43.19 19.97 28.66
CA LYS A 785 -43.05 20.48 27.28
C LYS A 785 -44.11 19.81 26.36
N ASN A 786 -44.17 18.46 26.36
CA ASN A 786 -45.13 17.74 25.53
C ASN A 786 -46.58 18.16 25.84
N ILE A 787 -46.92 18.21 27.14
CA ILE A 787 -48.27 18.67 27.58
C ILE A 787 -48.53 20.11 27.10
N ALA A 788 -47.57 21.02 27.27
CA ALA A 788 -47.72 22.39 26.84
C ALA A 788 -48.02 22.51 25.33
N PHE A 789 -47.31 21.73 24.49
CA PHE A 789 -47.58 21.71 23.05
C PHE A 789 -48.91 21.06 22.71
N GLN A 790 -49.33 20.01 23.40
CA GLN A 790 -50.64 19.38 23.22
C GLN A 790 -51.76 20.36 23.62
N LEU A 791 -51.66 21.03 24.77
CA LEU A 791 -52.63 22.03 25.22
C LEU A 791 -52.75 23.20 24.23
N ARG A 792 -51.64 23.68 23.67
CA ARG A 792 -51.66 24.71 22.62
C ARG A 792 -52.32 24.24 21.33
N GLY A 793 -52.21 22.94 20.98
CA GLY A 793 -52.92 22.34 19.82
C GLY A 793 -54.41 22.27 20.02
N GLU A 794 -54.88 22.07 21.26
CA GLU A 794 -56.31 21.98 21.62
C GLU A 794 -56.93 23.35 21.92
N ILE A 795 -56.21 24.24 22.58
CA ILE A 795 -56.62 25.57 22.90
C ILE A 795 -55.87 26.58 22.03
N THR A 796 -56.37 26.80 20.84
CA THR A 796 -55.71 27.60 19.82
C THR A 796 -55.69 29.10 20.10
N GLU A 797 -56.65 29.59 20.89
CA GLU A 797 -56.77 31.03 21.19
C GLU A 797 -56.83 31.30 22.70
N ASN A 798 -56.21 32.38 23.10
CA ASN A 798 -56.17 32.88 24.46
C ASN A 798 -55.57 31.93 25.51
N LEU A 799 -54.69 31.00 25.09
CA LEU A 799 -54.03 30.09 26.02
C LEU A 799 -52.79 30.78 26.63
N PHE A 800 -52.76 30.84 27.95
CA PHE A 800 -51.58 31.15 28.76
C PHE A 800 -51.30 29.98 29.71
N PHE A 801 -50.26 29.22 29.41
CA PHE A 801 -49.82 28.12 30.22
C PHE A 801 -48.51 28.47 30.95
N VAL A 802 -48.48 28.26 32.26
CA VAL A 802 -47.27 28.41 33.06
C VAL A 802 -47.14 27.21 34.03
N ALA A 803 -46.00 26.58 33.96
CA ALA A 803 -45.69 25.43 34.80
C ALA A 803 -44.33 25.60 35.52
N GLY A 804 -44.36 25.29 36.82
CA GLY A 804 -43.17 25.12 37.64
C GLY A 804 -43.00 23.66 38.03
N THR A 805 -41.87 23.05 37.72
CA THR A 805 -41.61 21.66 38.10
C THR A 805 -40.25 21.50 38.74
N VAL A 806 -40.11 20.51 39.63
CA VAL A 806 -38.84 20.10 40.23
C VAL A 806 -38.63 18.65 39.86
N PHE A 807 -37.51 18.36 39.19
CA PHE A 807 -37.08 16.99 38.88
C PHE A 807 -35.61 16.80 39.31
N GLU A 808 -35.33 15.76 40.04
CA GLU A 808 -33.98 15.53 40.61
C GLU A 808 -33.40 16.76 41.34
N GLY A 809 -34.23 17.50 42.09
CA GLY A 809 -33.84 18.66 42.84
C GLY A 809 -33.62 19.95 41.98
N LYS A 810 -33.81 19.88 40.68
CA LYS A 810 -33.64 21.01 39.78
C LYS A 810 -35.00 21.66 39.46
N PRO A 811 -35.20 22.93 39.74
CA PRO A 811 -36.43 23.64 39.36
C PRO A 811 -36.41 24.01 37.89
N MET A 812 -37.54 23.83 37.23
CA MET A 812 -37.76 24.21 35.83
C MET A 812 -39.06 25.03 35.75
N LEU A 813 -39.00 26.16 35.09
CA LEU A 813 -40.12 27.03 34.73
C LEU A 813 -40.40 26.90 33.24
N THR A 814 -41.65 26.67 32.88
CA THR A 814 -42.09 26.53 31.47
C THR A 814 -43.28 27.46 31.21
N VAL A 815 -43.21 28.22 30.12
CA VAL A 815 -44.27 29.10 29.64
C VAL A 815 -44.63 28.80 28.20
N MET A 816 -45.95 28.66 27.91
CA MET A 816 -46.46 28.48 26.55
C MET A 816 -47.63 29.45 26.31
N LEU A 817 -47.63 30.12 25.17
CA LEU A 817 -48.65 31.11 24.75
C LEU A 817 -49.28 30.70 23.41
N SER A 818 -50.54 31.00 23.23
CA SER A 818 -51.20 30.96 21.92
C SER A 818 -50.75 32.11 21.02
N ASP A 819 -50.93 31.95 19.69
CA ASP A 819 -50.44 32.89 18.71
C ASP A 819 -51.05 34.29 18.83
N ASN A 820 -52.31 34.39 19.19
CA ASN A 820 -52.98 35.68 19.38
C ASN A 820 -52.48 36.46 20.61
N LEU A 821 -52.05 35.77 21.70
CA LEU A 821 -51.40 36.41 22.85
C LEU A 821 -49.99 36.91 22.50
N VAL A 822 -49.27 36.17 21.65
CA VAL A 822 -48.00 36.63 21.14
C VAL A 822 -48.17 37.84 20.23
N ALA A 823 -49.17 37.83 19.34
CA ALA A 823 -49.51 38.99 18.50
C ALA A 823 -49.93 40.22 19.31
N GLY A 824 -50.59 40.01 20.50
CA GLY A 824 -50.91 41.02 21.47
C GLY A 824 -49.73 41.62 22.25
N GLY A 825 -48.50 41.16 21.97
CA GLY A 825 -47.26 41.70 22.54
C GLY A 825 -46.66 40.92 23.67
N LEU A 826 -47.26 39.84 24.14
CA LEU A 826 -46.65 38.92 25.13
C LEU A 826 -45.54 38.07 24.50
N LYS A 827 -44.45 37.87 25.23
CA LYS A 827 -43.32 37.04 24.79
C LYS A 827 -42.88 36.12 25.92
N ALA A 828 -43.06 34.82 25.74
CA ALA A 828 -42.72 33.81 26.74
C ALA A 828 -41.27 33.91 27.21
N GLY A 829 -40.33 34.19 26.28
CA GLY A 829 -38.90 34.34 26.58
C GLY A 829 -38.62 35.49 27.57
N ASN A 830 -39.35 36.63 27.45
CA ASN A 830 -39.18 37.78 28.37
C ASN A 830 -39.74 37.44 29.77
N LEU A 831 -40.92 36.85 29.81
CA LEU A 831 -41.59 36.45 31.04
C LEU A 831 -40.73 35.47 31.87
N VAL A 832 -40.25 34.43 31.17
CA VAL A 832 -39.40 33.40 31.78
C VAL A 832 -38.08 33.99 32.29
N LYS A 833 -37.43 34.88 31.51
CA LYS A 833 -36.14 35.48 31.86
C LYS A 833 -36.20 36.30 33.17
N GLU A 834 -37.28 37.05 33.39
CA GLU A 834 -37.43 37.83 34.61
C GLU A 834 -37.81 36.95 35.81
N ALA A 835 -38.73 35.99 35.62
CA ALA A 835 -39.16 35.09 36.68
C ALA A 835 -38.09 34.09 37.14
N ALA A 836 -37.20 33.71 36.23
CA ALA A 836 -36.09 32.77 36.50
C ALA A 836 -35.11 33.28 37.56
N LYS A 837 -35.04 34.57 37.81
CA LYS A 837 -34.23 35.17 38.88
C LYS A 837 -34.61 34.64 40.27
N LEU A 838 -35.90 34.35 40.52
CA LEU A 838 -36.41 33.82 41.78
C LEU A 838 -36.00 32.38 42.06
N ILE A 839 -35.72 31.59 41.02
CA ILE A 839 -35.20 30.23 41.12
C ILE A 839 -33.67 30.20 40.98
N GLN A 840 -32.99 31.35 41.05
CA GLN A 840 -31.56 31.49 40.84
C GLN A 840 -31.09 30.83 39.51
N GLY A 841 -31.86 31.08 38.49
CA GLY A 841 -31.72 30.44 37.20
C GLY A 841 -31.67 31.41 36.03
N GLY A 842 -31.65 30.83 34.85
CA GLY A 842 -31.75 31.56 33.60
C GLY A 842 -32.40 30.69 32.53
N GLY A 843 -32.96 31.39 31.53
CA GLY A 843 -33.63 30.72 30.44
C GLY A 843 -34.00 31.66 29.31
N GLY A 844 -34.73 31.11 28.36
CA GLY A 844 -35.22 31.83 27.19
C GLY A 844 -35.97 30.90 26.26
N GLY A 845 -36.28 31.37 25.09
CA GLY A 845 -36.98 30.57 24.09
C GLY A 845 -37.60 31.43 23.01
N GLN A 846 -38.53 30.84 22.28
CA GLN A 846 -39.32 31.49 21.24
C GLN A 846 -40.41 32.40 21.86
N PRO A 847 -41.00 33.33 21.12
CA PRO A 847 -42.06 34.16 21.63
C PRO A 847 -43.25 33.38 22.23
N HIS A 848 -43.55 32.22 21.69
CA HIS A 848 -44.71 31.39 22.12
C HIS A 848 -44.35 30.32 23.17
N PHE A 849 -43.03 29.94 23.29
CA PHE A 849 -42.58 28.90 24.20
C PHE A 849 -41.20 29.21 24.76
N ALA A 850 -41.07 29.17 26.06
CA ALA A 850 -39.81 29.37 26.74
C ALA A 850 -39.68 28.54 28.02
N THR A 851 -38.45 28.21 28.38
CA THR A 851 -38.14 27.52 29.60
C THR A 851 -36.95 28.15 30.32
N ALA A 852 -36.92 27.97 31.64
CA ALA A 852 -35.76 28.32 32.46
C ALA A 852 -35.49 27.24 33.50
N GLY A 853 -34.22 26.91 33.69
CA GLY A 853 -33.72 26.07 34.77
C GLY A 853 -33.07 26.91 35.86
N GLY A 854 -33.16 26.47 37.14
CA GLY A 854 -32.55 27.14 38.26
C GLY A 854 -31.91 26.24 39.27
N LYS A 855 -31.43 26.82 40.37
CA LYS A 855 -30.79 26.11 41.50
C LYS A 855 -31.60 26.19 42.80
N ASN A 856 -32.60 27.03 42.87
CA ASN A 856 -33.45 27.25 44.04
C ASN A 856 -34.88 26.75 43.82
N PRO A 857 -35.20 25.49 44.28
CA PRO A 857 -36.55 24.94 44.14
C PRO A 857 -37.63 25.72 44.95
N ASP A 858 -37.26 26.31 46.13
CA ASP A 858 -38.17 27.00 47.00
C ASP A 858 -38.75 28.29 46.35
N GLY A 859 -38.03 28.89 45.42
CA GLY A 859 -38.47 30.05 44.69
C GLY A 859 -39.44 29.77 43.52
N LEU A 860 -39.75 28.48 43.26
CA LEU A 860 -40.43 28.10 42.02
C LEU A 860 -41.89 28.56 41.98
N SER A 861 -42.64 28.46 43.11
CA SER A 861 -44.01 28.95 43.17
C SER A 861 -44.06 30.48 42.96
N ALA A 862 -43.16 31.21 43.62
CA ALA A 862 -43.05 32.67 43.45
C ALA A 862 -42.67 33.07 41.99
N ALA A 863 -41.85 32.21 41.34
CA ALA A 863 -41.49 32.42 39.92
C ALA A 863 -42.70 32.24 38.97
N VAL A 864 -43.53 31.22 39.23
CA VAL A 864 -44.79 31.01 38.49
C VAL A 864 -45.74 32.16 38.67
N ASP A 865 -45.91 32.66 39.91
CA ASP A 865 -46.76 33.82 40.23
C ASP A 865 -46.20 35.11 39.54
N LYS A 866 -44.92 35.30 39.53
CA LYS A 866 -44.25 36.39 38.86
C LYS A 866 -44.43 36.39 37.35
N VAL A 867 -44.53 35.24 36.73
CA VAL A 867 -44.85 35.12 35.26
C VAL A 867 -46.26 35.67 35.02
N LEU A 868 -47.25 35.34 35.87
CA LEU A 868 -48.61 35.83 35.73
C LEU A 868 -48.70 37.36 35.99
N GLU A 869 -48.08 37.83 37.07
CA GLU A 869 -47.98 39.26 37.36
C GLU A 869 -47.41 40.07 36.17
N LEU A 870 -46.31 39.58 35.57
CA LEU A 870 -45.67 40.23 34.40
C LEU A 870 -46.53 40.19 33.13
N ALA A 871 -47.44 39.25 33.04
CA ALA A 871 -48.42 39.13 31.95
C ALA A 871 -49.69 39.96 32.17
N GLY A 872 -49.91 40.54 33.38
CA GLY A 872 -51.16 41.26 33.76
C GLY A 872 -52.33 40.34 34.04
N LEU A 873 -52.08 39.11 34.50
CA LEU A 873 -53.00 38.02 34.75
C LEU A 873 -53.09 37.69 36.26
#